data_a22627ebc2699b230d1432df8a53f393
#
_entry.id   a22627ebc2699b230d1432df8a53f393
#
_cell.length_a   1.000
_cell.length_b   1.000
_cell.length_c   1.000
_cell.angle_alpha   90.00
_cell.angle_beta   90.00
_cell.angle_gamma   90.00
#
_symmetry.space_group_name_H-M   'P 1'
#
loop_
_entity.id
_entity.type
_entity.pdbx_description
1 polymer ?
#
loop_
_entity_poly.entity_id
_entity_poly.type
_entity_poly.pdbx_seq_one_letter_code
_entity_poly.pdbx_strand_id
1 'polypeptide(L)'
;MEDEMHRVVGIDLGTTYSAVAAYHADDYAPKILADPDPEREGAAAVAMPSVVRLDTTTGVLVVGHDAKDAISEGPGAEGTLVEIKREMGAVFDEQLLERFGARGVYQVDDPVRARLGDEWLRPQEISALVLMKMKRIAERSLGGEIHDAVVTVPAYFMERQKKATEEAALLAGLYPRQLIPEPTAAAIAYGVDRAESERQVYLVFDLGGGTFDVSIIETREDEIEVIATAGDQRLGGGDFDDAVVEWIVRELGDTLPKEIQPLQIKAAAEAAKRELSLRSATTVDLGGGTRALELDRDTFETLIQPILDRSLKQVDEALKFARSAKGVLPEHVNAVLLVGGSTRIPQVKRMLLNHFDRDEGFVRGDANPDTLVARGAAIVANRFEASPAFDLASRPTAERSADEQDYAVTLITEHTLGVGVQDGELSMLIPRGTKIPARQVRTYTNPDQAPRIEAVIYQGEDKYVYNNTLIGTIHLDDIERRPQGYHEFEVEFTLDVNGLLGVQVTHTNTGREYQATFDQSTTIGKLDELAERRAALMRLFATDAGPGAGNPGVVQQGGGSAEFTVPSPVAATVPGPVAAGVPGPVTAGVPGPVTAGVPGPVTAGVPEPAAGGLPDPVSTGLPGPAANGLPGPVASTVPGPAAGTASGSVPAQHAAHSAGADAGIDPAAVPAEYRRMVKKALRAGRDGQAPPALTAALGAFWDAVRAGADEDTLDELADVLEDEL
;
A
#
# COMPACT_ATOMS: atom_id res chain seq x y z
N MET A 1 -29.79 15.20 -14.99
CA MET A 1 -29.02 13.96 -14.92
C MET A 1 -28.01 14.22 -13.85
N GLU A 2 -28.12 13.55 -12.71
CA GLU A 2 -27.16 13.65 -11.61
C GLU A 2 -25.85 13.08 -12.14
N ASP A 3 -24.78 13.82 -11.93
CA ASP A 3 -23.38 13.45 -12.22
C ASP A 3 -23.11 12.08 -11.58
N GLU A 4 -23.15 10.99 -12.34
CA GLU A 4 -23.01 9.62 -11.80
C GLU A 4 -21.54 9.33 -11.52
N MET A 5 -21.06 9.89 -10.41
CA MET A 5 -19.78 9.46 -9.84
C MET A 5 -19.94 8.10 -9.18
N HIS A 6 -18.99 7.20 -9.44
CA HIS A 6 -18.97 5.88 -8.84
C HIS A 6 -18.79 5.97 -7.33
N ARG A 7 -19.54 5.18 -6.55
CA ARG A 7 -19.57 5.27 -5.07
C ARG A 7 -18.60 4.32 -4.36
N VAL A 8 -17.82 3.55 -5.09
CA VAL A 8 -16.65 2.86 -4.54
C VAL A 8 -15.44 3.75 -4.79
N VAL A 9 -14.74 4.14 -3.74
CA VAL A 9 -13.65 5.12 -3.84
C VAL A 9 -12.28 4.45 -3.78
N GLY A 10 -11.28 5.07 -4.42
CA GLY A 10 -9.88 4.73 -4.25
C GLY A 10 -9.27 5.61 -3.18
N ILE A 11 -8.64 5.02 -2.18
CA ILE A 11 -7.97 5.73 -1.09
C ILE A 11 -6.50 5.37 -1.05
N ASP A 12 -5.66 6.37 -1.18
CA ASP A 12 -4.25 6.30 -0.80
C ASP A 12 -4.12 6.65 0.68
N LEU A 13 -3.88 5.64 1.51
CA LEU A 13 -3.59 5.82 2.93
C LEU A 13 -2.08 5.99 3.10
N GLY A 14 -1.55 7.18 2.89
CA GLY A 14 -0.11 7.44 2.95
C GLY A 14 0.43 7.67 4.37
N THR A 15 1.73 7.50 4.56
CA THR A 15 2.41 7.76 5.84
C THR A 15 2.34 9.22 6.24
N THR A 16 2.56 10.13 5.29
CA THR A 16 2.58 11.60 5.52
C THR A 16 1.35 12.28 5.00
N TYR A 17 0.85 11.88 3.83
CA TYR A 17 -0.35 12.43 3.19
C TYR A 17 -1.24 11.31 2.70
N SER A 18 -2.54 11.51 2.79
CA SER A 18 -3.58 10.61 2.25
C SER A 18 -4.44 11.36 1.24
N ALA A 19 -4.93 10.64 0.26
CA ALA A 19 -5.80 11.19 -0.78
C ALA A 19 -6.93 10.22 -1.11
N VAL A 20 -8.07 10.76 -1.55
CA VAL A 20 -9.23 9.98 -1.99
C VAL A 20 -9.66 10.41 -3.39
N ALA A 21 -10.01 9.43 -4.22
CA ALA A 21 -10.46 9.63 -5.59
C ALA A 21 -11.68 8.77 -5.89
N ALA A 22 -12.51 9.23 -6.83
CA ALA A 22 -13.57 8.42 -7.40
C ALA A 22 -13.48 8.41 -8.92
N TYR A 23 -13.95 7.34 -9.53
CA TYR A 23 -14.05 7.25 -10.99
C TYR A 23 -15.31 7.99 -11.46
N HIS A 24 -15.14 8.83 -12.46
CA HIS A 24 -16.24 9.57 -13.06
C HIS A 24 -16.62 8.89 -14.38
N ALA A 25 -17.84 8.39 -14.42
CA ALA A 25 -18.32 7.60 -15.56
C ALA A 25 -18.33 8.42 -16.86
N ASP A 26 -18.82 9.66 -16.82
CA ASP A 26 -18.93 10.50 -18.02
C ASP A 26 -17.58 10.95 -18.58
N ASP A 27 -16.56 11.16 -17.71
CA ASP A 27 -15.23 11.58 -18.13
C ASP A 27 -14.29 10.38 -18.37
N TYR A 28 -14.75 9.17 -18.05
CA TYR A 28 -13.91 7.95 -18.09
C TYR A 28 -12.55 8.13 -17.42
N ALA A 29 -12.52 8.86 -16.32
CA ALA A 29 -11.25 9.21 -15.65
C ALA A 29 -11.41 9.29 -14.12
N PRO A 30 -10.37 8.95 -13.36
CA PRO A 30 -10.37 9.14 -11.92
C PRO A 30 -10.23 10.63 -11.58
N LYS A 31 -11.07 11.13 -10.68
CA LYS A 31 -11.00 12.49 -10.14
C LYS A 31 -10.63 12.44 -8.66
N ILE A 32 -9.68 13.26 -8.26
CA ILE A 32 -9.39 13.47 -6.84
C ILE A 32 -10.55 14.24 -6.21
N LEU A 33 -10.99 13.75 -5.06
CA LEU A 33 -12.01 14.41 -4.26
C LEU A 33 -11.31 15.36 -3.29
N ALA A 34 -11.49 16.66 -3.51
CA ALA A 34 -10.87 17.68 -2.70
C ALA A 34 -11.61 17.86 -1.37
N ASP A 35 -10.88 18.26 -0.31
CA ASP A 35 -11.51 18.70 0.92
C ASP A 35 -12.35 19.94 0.60
N PRO A 36 -13.67 19.94 0.90
CA PRO A 36 -14.54 21.05 0.60
C PRO A 36 -14.34 22.27 1.53
N ASP A 37 -13.34 22.27 2.37
CA ASP A 37 -12.99 23.42 3.21
C ASP A 37 -12.61 24.61 2.33
N PRO A 38 -13.38 25.73 2.38
CA PRO A 38 -13.15 26.90 1.52
C PRO A 38 -11.85 27.64 1.80
N GLU A 39 -11.20 27.39 2.93
CA GLU A 39 -9.90 28.00 3.27
C GLU A 39 -8.73 27.22 2.63
N ARG A 40 -8.99 26.10 1.98
CA ARG A 40 -7.97 25.23 1.38
C ARG A 40 -8.10 25.19 -0.13
N GLU A 41 -7.02 25.56 -0.80
CA GLU A 41 -6.95 25.58 -2.26
C GLU A 41 -5.76 24.76 -2.80
N GLY A 42 -5.85 24.35 -4.05
CA GLY A 42 -4.78 23.71 -4.78
C GLY A 42 -4.33 22.37 -4.18
N ALA A 43 -3.02 22.18 -4.01
CA ALA A 43 -2.45 20.92 -3.51
C ALA A 43 -2.91 20.59 -2.07
N ALA A 44 -3.21 21.57 -1.24
CA ALA A 44 -3.71 21.37 0.11
C ALA A 44 -5.14 20.81 0.14
N ALA A 45 -5.94 21.05 -0.88
CA ALA A 45 -7.29 20.50 -0.96
C ALA A 45 -7.32 19.02 -1.36
N VAL A 46 -6.31 18.54 -2.12
CA VAL A 46 -6.33 17.21 -2.76
C VAL A 46 -5.49 16.14 -2.04
N ALA A 47 -4.58 16.55 -1.17
CA ALA A 47 -3.76 15.63 -0.36
C ALA A 47 -3.75 16.10 1.10
N MET A 48 -4.41 15.33 1.96
CA MET A 48 -4.55 15.65 3.38
C MET A 48 -3.41 15.04 4.20
N PRO A 49 -2.78 15.78 5.15
CA PRO A 49 -1.82 15.19 6.07
C PRO A 49 -2.40 14.04 6.88
N SER A 50 -1.66 12.94 7.00
CA SER A 50 -2.02 11.78 7.83
C SER A 50 -1.65 12.05 9.30
N VAL A 51 -2.17 13.15 9.84
CA VAL A 51 -1.88 13.65 11.18
C VAL A 51 -3.15 13.64 12.01
N VAL A 52 -3.04 13.13 13.23
CA VAL A 52 -4.14 13.07 14.20
C VAL A 52 -3.73 13.75 15.48
N ARG A 53 -4.55 14.66 15.98
CA ARG A 53 -4.32 15.40 17.23
C ARG A 53 -5.56 15.40 18.11
N LEU A 54 -5.38 15.15 19.37
CA LEU A 54 -6.41 15.46 20.38
C LEU A 54 -6.00 16.73 21.11
N ASP A 55 -6.78 17.78 20.97
CA ASP A 55 -6.61 18.98 21.76
C ASP A 55 -6.96 18.69 23.23
N THR A 56 -5.94 18.62 24.07
CA THR A 56 -6.09 18.25 25.48
C THR A 56 -6.83 19.31 26.30
N THR A 57 -6.96 20.53 25.78
CA THR A 57 -7.67 21.64 26.45
C THR A 57 -9.17 21.57 26.17
N THR A 58 -9.54 21.28 24.92
CA THR A 58 -10.94 21.27 24.49
C THR A 58 -11.53 19.85 24.39
N GLY A 59 -10.68 18.80 24.38
CA GLY A 59 -11.07 17.41 24.14
C GLY A 59 -11.53 17.14 22.71
N VAL A 60 -11.26 18.07 21.78
CA VAL A 60 -11.65 17.96 20.36
C VAL A 60 -10.58 17.20 19.58
N LEU A 61 -11.02 16.18 18.85
CA LEU A 61 -10.17 15.50 17.89
C LEU A 61 -10.05 16.35 16.62
N VAL A 62 -8.83 16.44 16.09
CA VAL A 62 -8.53 17.15 14.84
C VAL A 62 -7.73 16.20 13.94
N VAL A 63 -8.12 16.09 12.68
CA VAL A 63 -7.46 15.21 11.69
C VAL A 63 -7.14 16.01 10.43
N GLY A 64 -5.92 15.84 9.94
CA GLY A 64 -5.46 16.45 8.70
C GLY A 64 -4.71 17.75 8.88
N HIS A 65 -5.04 18.76 8.08
CA HIS A 65 -4.30 20.00 8.00
C HIS A 65 -4.26 20.77 9.33
N ASP A 66 -5.40 20.95 9.98
CA ASP A 66 -5.49 21.69 11.23
C ASP A 66 -4.65 21.02 12.33
N ALA A 67 -4.58 19.68 12.33
CA ALA A 67 -3.70 18.94 13.23
C ALA A 67 -2.21 19.17 12.89
N LYS A 68 -1.86 19.28 11.60
CA LYS A 68 -0.48 19.56 11.16
C LYS A 68 -0.08 21.01 11.45
N ASP A 69 -0.95 21.96 11.16
CA ASP A 69 -0.69 23.39 11.35
C ASP A 69 -0.43 23.72 12.83
N ALA A 70 -1.18 23.07 13.74
CA ALA A 70 -1.01 23.21 15.18
C ALA A 70 0.39 22.80 15.71
N ILE A 71 1.14 21.97 14.98
CA ILE A 71 2.52 21.59 15.35
C ILE A 71 3.43 22.82 15.40
N SER A 72 3.25 23.76 14.46
CA SER A 72 4.05 24.98 14.36
C SER A 72 3.69 26.03 15.41
N GLU A 73 2.51 25.93 16.04
CA GLU A 73 1.97 26.90 16.97
C GLU A 73 2.41 26.70 18.45
N GLY A 74 3.41 25.88 18.70
CA GLY A 74 3.99 25.67 20.06
C GLY A 74 3.31 24.52 20.82
N PRO A 75 2.38 24.78 21.78
CA PRO A 75 1.76 23.68 22.56
C PRO A 75 1.01 22.65 21.74
N GLY A 76 0.72 22.96 20.48
CA GLY A 76 0.04 22.07 19.54
C GLY A 76 0.78 20.79 19.18
N ALA A 77 2.09 20.72 19.45
CA ALA A 77 2.86 19.49 19.24
C ALA A 77 2.47 18.38 20.24
N GLU A 78 2.01 18.75 21.44
CA GLU A 78 1.55 17.78 22.44
C GLU A 78 0.21 17.17 22.03
N GLY A 79 0.09 15.84 22.16
CA GLY A 79 -1.10 15.09 21.75
C GLY A 79 -1.26 14.91 20.23
N THR A 80 -0.23 15.24 19.43
CA THR A 80 -0.21 15.07 17.99
C THR A 80 0.55 13.80 17.60
N LEU A 81 -0.07 12.98 16.76
CA LEU A 81 0.50 11.74 16.22
C LEU A 81 0.73 11.87 14.71
N VAL A 82 1.95 11.58 14.28
CA VAL A 82 2.41 11.61 12.89
C VAL A 82 3.02 10.26 12.49
N GLU A 83 3.07 9.96 11.19
CA GLU A 83 3.75 8.80 10.61
C GLU A 83 3.32 7.44 11.19
N ILE A 84 2.11 7.34 11.73
CA ILE A 84 1.64 6.14 12.44
C ILE A 84 1.56 4.89 11.53
N LYS A 85 1.44 5.07 10.21
CA LYS A 85 1.43 3.96 9.23
C LYS A 85 2.71 3.13 9.29
N ARG A 86 3.86 3.71 9.66
CA ARG A 86 5.13 2.98 9.84
C ARG A 86 5.05 1.90 10.92
N GLU A 87 4.12 2.04 11.86
CA GLU A 87 3.99 1.13 13.02
C GLU A 87 2.81 0.16 12.85
N MET A 88 2.19 0.10 11.67
CA MET A 88 1.12 -0.87 11.38
C MET A 88 1.60 -2.30 11.60
N GLY A 89 0.88 -3.06 12.45
CA GLY A 89 1.22 -4.44 12.77
C GLY A 89 2.52 -4.64 13.55
N ALA A 90 3.14 -3.56 14.05
CA ALA A 90 4.41 -3.62 14.79
C ALA A 90 4.21 -4.01 16.27
N VAL A 91 5.29 -4.53 16.85
CA VAL A 91 5.46 -4.73 18.30
C VAL A 91 6.52 -3.77 18.83
N PHE A 92 6.45 -3.46 20.13
CA PHE A 92 7.43 -2.59 20.76
C PHE A 92 8.82 -3.24 20.80
N ASP A 93 9.81 -2.48 20.40
CA ASP A 93 11.20 -2.63 20.78
C ASP A 93 11.58 -1.52 21.77
N GLU A 94 12.85 -1.51 22.22
CA GLU A 94 13.35 -0.50 23.17
C GLU A 94 13.23 0.94 22.62
N GLN A 95 13.41 1.15 21.31
CA GLN A 95 13.34 2.46 20.68
C GLN A 95 11.89 2.95 20.58
N LEU A 96 10.98 2.07 20.19
CA LEU A 96 9.55 2.40 20.10
C LEU A 96 8.92 2.65 21.49
N LEU A 97 9.35 1.88 22.52
CA LEU A 97 8.94 2.15 23.91
C LEU A 97 9.34 3.56 24.36
N GLU A 98 10.53 4.02 23.98
CA GLU A 98 10.98 5.38 24.29
C GLU A 98 10.24 6.44 23.46
N ARG A 99 10.19 6.23 22.14
CA ARG A 99 9.51 7.15 21.19
C ARG A 99 8.07 7.45 21.57
N PHE A 100 7.30 6.41 21.97
CA PHE A 100 5.90 6.58 22.36
C PHE A 100 5.68 6.85 23.85
N GLY A 101 6.76 7.01 24.64
CA GLY A 101 6.66 7.20 26.09
C GLY A 101 5.98 6.03 26.79
N ALA A 102 6.11 4.83 26.25
CA ALA A 102 5.39 3.64 26.68
C ALA A 102 6.13 2.82 27.76
N ARG A 103 7.36 3.23 28.14
CA ARG A 103 8.16 2.56 29.18
C ARG A 103 7.39 2.52 30.51
N GLY A 104 7.34 1.33 31.11
CA GLY A 104 6.61 1.09 32.36
C GLY A 104 5.10 0.87 32.19
N VAL A 105 4.58 1.02 30.97
CA VAL A 105 3.17 0.69 30.61
C VAL A 105 3.13 -0.57 29.77
N TYR A 106 4.02 -0.66 28.79
CA TYR A 106 4.19 -1.81 27.89
C TYR A 106 5.61 -2.37 27.96
N GLN A 107 5.80 -3.56 27.44
CA GLN A 107 7.06 -4.29 27.36
C GLN A 107 7.49 -4.49 25.90
N VAL A 108 8.74 -4.90 25.71
CA VAL A 108 9.21 -5.38 24.41
C VAL A 108 8.33 -6.56 23.97
N ASP A 109 8.04 -6.65 22.68
CA ASP A 109 7.14 -7.60 22.02
C ASP A 109 5.64 -7.38 22.27
N ASP A 110 5.22 -6.45 23.15
CA ASP A 110 3.83 -6.02 23.19
C ASP A 110 3.44 -5.27 21.89
N PRO A 111 2.17 -5.37 21.43
CA PRO A 111 1.71 -4.60 20.27
C PRO A 111 1.88 -3.10 20.46
N VAL A 112 2.41 -2.42 19.44
CA VAL A 112 2.59 -0.96 19.49
C VAL A 112 1.27 -0.26 19.73
N ARG A 113 1.32 0.71 20.63
CA ARG A 113 0.24 1.65 20.92
C ARG A 113 0.80 3.04 21.08
N ALA A 114 0.08 4.03 20.58
CA ALA A 114 0.38 5.44 20.78
C ALA A 114 -0.69 6.08 21.66
N ARG A 115 -0.27 6.99 22.52
CA ARG A 115 -1.17 7.67 23.44
C ARG A 115 -1.85 8.84 22.73
N LEU A 116 -3.18 8.87 22.79
CA LEU A 116 -4.00 9.97 22.31
C LEU A 116 -4.94 10.41 23.45
N GLY A 117 -4.63 11.52 24.10
CA GLY A 117 -5.28 11.89 25.36
C GLY A 117 -4.98 10.90 26.48
N ASP A 118 -6.03 10.31 27.05
CA ASP A 118 -5.92 9.30 28.10
C ASP A 118 -5.94 7.85 27.57
N GLU A 119 -6.19 7.67 26.28
CA GLU A 119 -6.28 6.35 25.66
C GLU A 119 -4.99 5.94 24.93
N TRP A 120 -4.71 4.63 24.96
CA TRP A 120 -3.67 3.99 24.17
C TRP A 120 -4.29 3.26 22.97
N LEU A 121 -4.10 3.80 21.77
CA LEU A 121 -4.66 3.31 20.52
C LEU A 121 -3.60 2.55 19.73
N ARG A 122 -4.04 1.47 19.07
CA ARG A 122 -3.21 0.74 18.09
C ARG A 122 -3.02 1.60 16.82
N PRO A 123 -1.96 1.38 16.03
CA PRO A 123 -1.75 2.12 14.77
C PRO A 123 -2.93 2.05 13.80
N GLN A 124 -3.60 0.88 13.68
CA GLN A 124 -4.79 0.73 12.84
C GLN A 124 -5.99 1.53 13.34
N GLU A 125 -6.13 1.75 14.65
CA GLU A 125 -7.19 2.58 15.21
C GLU A 125 -6.97 4.06 14.90
N ILE A 126 -5.71 4.51 14.94
CA ILE A 126 -5.34 5.89 14.58
C ILE A 126 -5.47 6.09 13.06
N SER A 127 -5.03 5.11 12.26
CA SER A 127 -5.22 5.11 10.80
C SER A 127 -6.70 5.12 10.40
N ALA A 128 -7.56 4.47 11.19
CA ALA A 128 -9.00 4.53 10.98
C ALA A 128 -9.57 5.96 11.10
N LEU A 129 -9.02 6.80 11.99
CA LEU A 129 -9.43 8.21 12.10
C LEU A 129 -9.07 9.00 10.82
N VAL A 130 -7.92 8.71 10.22
CA VAL A 130 -7.54 9.27 8.91
C VAL A 130 -8.51 8.80 7.82
N LEU A 131 -8.81 7.50 7.77
CA LEU A 131 -9.76 6.94 6.81
C LEU A 131 -11.19 7.47 7.00
N MET A 132 -11.64 7.71 8.24
CA MET A 132 -12.93 8.36 8.52
C MET A 132 -12.97 9.77 7.94
N LYS A 133 -11.85 10.52 7.99
CA LYS A 133 -11.76 11.85 7.37
C LYS A 133 -11.81 11.74 5.83
N MET A 134 -11.08 10.79 5.23
CA MET A 134 -11.14 10.53 3.79
C MET A 134 -12.57 10.16 3.35
N LYS A 135 -13.22 9.26 4.09
CA LYS A 135 -14.63 8.90 3.88
C LYS A 135 -15.53 10.14 3.93
N ARG A 136 -15.38 11.00 4.95
CA ARG A 136 -16.16 12.24 5.08
C ARG A 136 -15.94 13.20 3.92
N ILE A 137 -14.70 13.33 3.41
CA ILE A 137 -14.39 14.12 2.22
C ILE A 137 -15.13 13.55 1.00
N ALA A 138 -15.06 12.23 0.81
CA ALA A 138 -15.75 11.56 -0.28
C ALA A 138 -17.27 11.74 -0.20
N GLU A 139 -17.88 11.53 0.97
CA GLU A 139 -19.33 11.69 1.20
C GLU A 139 -19.83 13.10 0.91
N ARG A 140 -19.04 14.12 1.30
CA ARG A 140 -19.37 15.51 1.01
C ARG A 140 -19.24 15.84 -0.48
N SER A 141 -18.21 15.31 -1.14
CA SER A 141 -17.98 15.57 -2.57
C SER A 141 -18.97 14.85 -3.47
N LEU A 142 -19.41 13.64 -3.06
CA LEU A 142 -20.29 12.75 -3.87
C LEU A 142 -21.76 12.84 -3.46
N GLY A 143 -22.07 13.57 -2.38
CA GLY A 143 -23.46 13.80 -1.95
C GLY A 143 -24.19 12.55 -1.44
N GLY A 144 -23.51 11.64 -0.73
CA GLY A 144 -24.13 10.44 -0.17
C GLY A 144 -23.18 9.60 0.66
N GLU A 145 -23.69 8.54 1.30
CA GLU A 145 -22.88 7.64 2.11
C GLU A 145 -21.94 6.78 1.26
N ILE A 146 -20.74 6.57 1.74
CA ILE A 146 -19.70 5.73 1.12
C ILE A 146 -19.36 4.59 2.07
N HIS A 147 -19.51 3.36 1.56
CA HIS A 147 -19.27 2.15 2.35
C HIS A 147 -18.15 1.28 1.82
N ASP A 148 -17.70 1.50 0.59
CA ASP A 148 -16.74 0.65 -0.10
C ASP A 148 -15.54 1.45 -0.57
N ALA A 149 -14.34 0.85 -0.46
CA ALA A 149 -13.12 1.44 -0.92
C ALA A 149 -12.14 0.40 -1.46
N VAL A 150 -11.31 0.81 -2.42
CA VAL A 150 -10.02 0.18 -2.71
C VAL A 150 -8.97 0.98 -1.95
N VAL A 151 -8.25 0.33 -1.04
CA VAL A 151 -7.26 0.98 -0.18
C VAL A 151 -5.87 0.52 -0.60
N THR A 152 -4.91 1.46 -0.65
CA THR A 152 -3.56 1.14 -1.05
C THR A 152 -2.68 0.74 0.12
N VAL A 153 -1.71 -0.11 -0.17
CA VAL A 153 -0.68 -0.54 0.77
C VAL A 153 0.69 -0.49 0.10
N PRO A 154 1.79 -0.22 0.82
CA PRO A 154 3.13 -0.42 0.29
C PRO A 154 3.29 -1.82 -0.28
N ALA A 155 4.02 -1.96 -1.40
CA ALA A 155 4.18 -3.27 -2.04
C ALA A 155 4.93 -4.25 -1.14
N TYR A 156 5.82 -3.76 -0.28
CA TYR A 156 6.66 -4.58 0.61
C TYR A 156 6.05 -4.79 2.01
N PHE A 157 4.71 -4.54 2.18
CA PHE A 157 4.03 -4.81 3.44
C PHE A 157 3.93 -6.30 3.74
N MET A 158 4.23 -6.64 4.98
CA MET A 158 4.04 -7.99 5.52
C MET A 158 2.57 -8.27 5.84
N GLU A 159 2.23 -9.54 6.03
CA GLU A 159 0.87 -10.00 6.33
C GLU A 159 0.20 -9.25 7.48
N ARG A 160 0.92 -9.04 8.60
CA ARG A 160 0.40 -8.29 9.76
C ARG A 160 0.02 -6.85 9.42
N GLN A 161 0.78 -6.19 8.54
CA GLN A 161 0.56 -4.81 8.14
C GLN A 161 -0.64 -4.70 7.19
N LYS A 162 -0.78 -5.63 6.23
CA LYS A 162 -1.95 -5.74 5.35
C LYS A 162 -3.21 -5.97 6.19
N LYS A 163 -3.17 -6.88 7.15
CA LYS A 163 -4.29 -7.17 8.05
C LYS A 163 -4.68 -5.96 8.92
N ALA A 164 -3.69 -5.25 9.47
CA ALA A 164 -3.94 -4.03 10.23
C ALA A 164 -4.56 -2.92 9.36
N THR A 165 -4.20 -2.85 8.06
CA THR A 165 -4.81 -1.91 7.11
C THR A 165 -6.26 -2.28 6.80
N GLU A 166 -6.56 -3.58 6.62
CA GLU A 166 -7.94 -4.06 6.49
C GLU A 166 -8.78 -3.68 7.71
N GLU A 167 -8.27 -3.91 8.92
CA GLU A 167 -8.94 -3.53 10.17
C GLU A 167 -9.18 -2.04 10.28
N ALA A 168 -8.21 -1.21 9.88
CA ALA A 168 -8.36 0.25 9.87
C ALA A 168 -9.52 0.69 8.97
N ALA A 169 -9.67 0.09 7.79
CA ALA A 169 -10.78 0.37 6.88
C ALA A 169 -12.14 -0.03 7.51
N LEU A 170 -12.22 -1.22 8.10
CA LEU A 170 -13.44 -1.69 8.78
C LEU A 170 -13.84 -0.82 9.98
N LEU A 171 -12.85 -0.39 10.77
CA LEU A 171 -13.05 0.55 11.87
C LEU A 171 -13.58 1.90 11.36
N ALA A 172 -13.11 2.36 10.19
CA ALA A 172 -13.61 3.57 9.55
C ALA A 172 -15.03 3.42 8.96
N GLY A 173 -15.58 2.22 8.90
CA GLY A 173 -16.86 1.94 8.27
C GLY A 173 -16.77 1.89 6.76
N LEU A 174 -15.66 1.33 6.26
CA LEU A 174 -15.41 1.05 4.87
C LEU A 174 -15.15 -0.45 4.69
N TYR A 175 -15.76 -1.05 3.68
CA TYR A 175 -15.37 -2.36 3.19
C TYR A 175 -14.16 -2.23 2.27
N PRO A 176 -12.97 -2.74 2.63
CA PRO A 176 -11.85 -2.77 1.71
C PRO A 176 -12.10 -3.86 0.65
N ARG A 177 -12.68 -3.45 -0.49
CA ARG A 177 -13.02 -4.34 -1.60
C ARG A 177 -11.76 -4.97 -2.21
N GLN A 178 -10.68 -4.21 -2.19
CA GLN A 178 -9.36 -4.67 -2.53
C GLN A 178 -8.30 -3.85 -1.79
N LEU A 179 -7.23 -4.54 -1.33
CA LEU A 179 -5.96 -3.91 -0.99
C LEU A 179 -5.07 -4.00 -2.22
N ILE A 180 -4.59 -2.86 -2.72
CA ILE A 180 -3.74 -2.80 -3.91
C ILE A 180 -2.37 -2.21 -3.57
N PRO A 181 -1.25 -2.79 -4.05
CA PRO A 181 0.06 -2.20 -3.85
C PRO A 181 0.17 -0.80 -4.49
N GLU A 182 0.73 0.16 -3.74
CA GLU A 182 0.91 1.56 -4.17
C GLU A 182 1.58 1.69 -5.54
N PRO A 183 2.72 1.02 -5.84
CA PRO A 183 3.34 1.12 -7.15
C PRO A 183 2.49 0.51 -8.27
N THR A 184 1.67 -0.51 -7.98
CA THR A 184 0.74 -1.09 -8.96
C THR A 184 -0.39 -0.09 -9.27
N ALA A 185 -0.98 0.52 -8.25
CA ALA A 185 -1.99 1.57 -8.45
C ALA A 185 -1.41 2.75 -9.25
N ALA A 186 -0.19 3.18 -8.92
CA ALA A 186 0.48 4.24 -9.66
C ALA A 186 0.71 3.89 -11.15
N ALA A 187 1.16 2.67 -11.45
CA ALA A 187 1.33 2.20 -12.82
C ALA A 187 0.01 2.26 -13.61
N ILE A 188 -1.09 1.81 -13.01
CA ILE A 188 -2.43 1.90 -13.59
C ILE A 188 -2.79 3.36 -13.90
N ALA A 189 -2.53 4.29 -12.97
CA ALA A 189 -2.81 5.71 -13.17
C ALA A 189 -1.95 6.38 -14.23
N TYR A 190 -0.71 5.91 -14.41
CA TYR A 190 0.15 6.34 -15.52
C TYR A 190 -0.39 5.92 -16.90
N GLY A 191 -1.38 5.03 -16.94
CA GLY A 191 -1.93 4.51 -18.18
C GLY A 191 -1.02 3.47 -18.82
N VAL A 192 -0.26 2.73 -18.02
CA VAL A 192 0.59 1.62 -18.49
C VAL A 192 -0.27 0.51 -19.08
N ASP A 193 -1.55 0.47 -18.67
CA ASP A 193 -2.61 -0.37 -19.22
C ASP A 193 -3.00 -0.01 -20.66
N ARG A 194 -2.64 1.19 -21.11
CA ARG A 194 -2.87 1.65 -22.50
C ARG A 194 -1.67 1.38 -23.41
N ALA A 195 -0.75 0.54 -22.93
CA ALA A 195 0.47 0.27 -23.65
C ALA A 195 0.17 -0.38 -25.01
N GLU A 196 0.97 -0.01 -25.97
CA GLU A 196 1.09 -0.60 -27.28
C GLU A 196 1.06 -2.13 -27.20
N SER A 197 0.65 -2.81 -28.25
CA SER A 197 0.60 -4.28 -28.36
C SER A 197 1.95 -4.98 -28.06
N GLU A 198 3.02 -4.19 -27.93
CA GLU A 198 4.35 -4.69 -27.61
C GLU A 198 4.56 -4.75 -26.08
N ARG A 199 5.31 -5.78 -25.67
CA ARG A 199 5.78 -5.97 -24.31
C ARG A 199 6.56 -4.74 -23.83
N GLN A 200 6.13 -4.12 -22.73
CA GLN A 200 6.84 -3.04 -22.05
C GLN A 200 7.22 -3.44 -20.63
N VAL A 201 8.36 -2.98 -20.16
CA VAL A 201 8.82 -3.20 -18.79
C VAL A 201 9.04 -1.85 -18.13
N TYR A 202 8.39 -1.63 -17.00
CA TYR A 202 8.51 -0.40 -16.21
C TYR A 202 9.11 -0.71 -14.85
N LEU A 203 9.94 0.20 -14.36
CA LEU A 203 10.35 0.23 -12.96
C LEU A 203 9.57 1.35 -12.28
N VAL A 204 8.73 1.02 -11.31
CA VAL A 204 8.05 1.98 -10.47
C VAL A 204 8.90 2.23 -9.24
N PHE A 205 9.33 3.48 -9.06
CA PHE A 205 10.15 3.94 -7.93
C PHE A 205 9.26 4.78 -7.02
N ASP A 206 8.74 4.16 -5.99
CA ASP A 206 7.84 4.81 -5.04
C ASP A 206 8.60 5.21 -3.78
N LEU A 207 8.90 6.51 -3.67
CA LEU A 207 9.58 7.10 -2.52
C LEU A 207 8.59 8.02 -1.79
N GLY A 208 7.88 7.42 -0.85
CA GLY A 208 6.88 8.08 -0.02
C GLY A 208 7.46 8.87 1.15
N GLY A 209 6.62 9.15 2.13
CA GLY A 209 7.04 9.81 3.37
C GLY A 209 7.70 8.89 4.37
N GLY A 210 7.35 7.59 4.36
CA GLY A 210 7.81 6.65 5.38
C GLY A 210 8.33 5.33 4.87
N THR A 211 7.96 4.95 3.65
CA THR A 211 8.33 3.70 3.00
C THR A 211 8.93 3.98 1.63
N PHE A 212 9.78 3.07 1.20
CA PHE A 212 10.31 3.00 -0.15
C PHE A 212 9.95 1.66 -0.77
N ASP A 213 9.32 1.70 -1.93
CA ASP A 213 8.97 0.52 -2.70
C ASP A 213 9.48 0.65 -4.13
N VAL A 214 9.99 -0.44 -4.66
CA VAL A 214 10.34 -0.57 -6.07
C VAL A 214 9.68 -1.80 -6.65
N SER A 215 8.94 -1.63 -7.74
CA SER A 215 8.30 -2.72 -8.45
C SER A 215 8.70 -2.72 -9.92
N ILE A 216 9.01 -3.91 -10.45
CA ILE A 216 9.22 -4.13 -11.88
C ILE A 216 7.94 -4.74 -12.42
N ILE A 217 7.34 -4.04 -13.36
CA ILE A 217 6.02 -4.36 -13.92
C ILE A 217 6.18 -4.59 -15.42
N GLU A 218 5.66 -5.69 -15.90
CA GLU A 218 5.52 -5.98 -17.32
C GLU A 218 4.09 -5.71 -17.75
N THR A 219 3.94 -5.03 -18.88
CA THR A 219 2.65 -4.86 -19.53
C THR A 219 2.69 -5.48 -20.90
N ARG A 220 1.61 -6.13 -21.27
CA ARG A 220 1.41 -6.70 -22.60
C ARG A 220 -0.09 -6.66 -22.90
N GLU A 221 -0.48 -6.01 -24.01
CA GLU A 221 -1.91 -5.85 -24.34
C GLU A 221 -2.68 -5.31 -23.13
N ASP A 222 -3.52 -6.13 -22.51
CA ASP A 222 -4.38 -5.77 -21.39
C ASP A 222 -3.94 -6.42 -20.07
N GLU A 223 -2.74 -6.97 -20.01
CA GLU A 223 -2.21 -7.60 -18.80
C GLU A 223 -1.14 -6.72 -18.17
N ILE A 224 -1.32 -6.43 -16.89
CA ILE A 224 -0.32 -5.82 -16.01
C ILE A 224 0.18 -6.90 -15.07
N GLU A 225 1.43 -7.31 -15.21
CA GLU A 225 2.03 -8.32 -14.35
C GLU A 225 3.17 -7.73 -13.53
N VAL A 226 3.08 -7.83 -12.20
CA VAL A 226 4.19 -7.53 -11.31
C VAL A 226 5.19 -8.69 -11.40
N ILE A 227 6.43 -8.39 -11.80
CA ILE A 227 7.50 -9.40 -11.94
C ILE A 227 8.33 -9.50 -10.67
N ALA A 228 8.64 -8.35 -10.07
CA ALA A 228 9.51 -8.25 -8.92
C ALA A 228 9.11 -7.06 -8.06
N THR A 229 9.27 -7.21 -6.75
CA THR A 229 9.17 -6.14 -5.77
C THR A 229 10.35 -6.22 -4.81
N ALA A 230 10.81 -5.07 -4.35
CA ALA A 230 11.71 -4.92 -3.22
C ALA A 230 11.36 -3.61 -2.51
N GLY A 231 11.81 -3.43 -1.29
CA GLY A 231 11.49 -2.22 -0.55
C GLY A 231 12.21 -2.12 0.78
N ASP A 232 12.01 -0.97 1.41
CA ASP A 232 12.50 -0.69 2.76
C ASP A 232 11.38 0.02 3.54
N GLN A 233 10.85 -0.65 4.55
CA GLN A 233 9.70 -0.17 5.35
C GLN A 233 10.05 1.02 6.25
N ARG A 234 11.34 1.37 6.38
CA ARG A 234 11.85 2.49 7.14
C ARG A 234 12.82 3.33 6.31
N LEU A 235 12.37 3.72 5.11
CA LEU A 235 13.06 4.62 4.21
C LEU A 235 12.04 5.53 3.52
N GLY A 236 12.14 6.83 3.72
CA GLY A 236 11.24 7.79 3.08
C GLY A 236 11.57 9.23 3.44
N GLY A 237 10.65 10.14 3.12
CA GLY A 237 10.78 11.56 3.37
C GLY A 237 11.03 11.93 4.83
N GLY A 238 10.48 11.16 5.77
CA GLY A 238 10.68 11.37 7.21
C GLY A 238 12.13 11.09 7.65
N ASP A 239 12.84 10.15 6.98
CA ASP A 239 14.26 9.89 7.27
C ASP A 239 15.16 11.01 6.72
N PHE A 240 14.74 11.67 5.62
CA PHE A 240 15.40 12.89 5.15
C PHE A 240 15.19 14.05 6.11
N ASP A 241 13.98 14.18 6.67
CA ASP A 241 13.68 15.18 7.72
C ASP A 241 14.54 14.92 8.96
N ASP A 242 14.68 13.66 9.38
CA ASP A 242 15.48 13.29 10.55
C ASP A 242 16.98 13.62 10.32
N ALA A 243 17.52 13.42 9.11
CA ALA A 243 18.88 13.84 8.77
C ALA A 243 19.07 15.37 8.86
N VAL A 244 18.03 16.15 8.48
CA VAL A 244 18.05 17.60 8.63
C VAL A 244 17.87 17.98 10.11
N VAL A 245 17.03 17.29 10.88
CA VAL A 245 16.91 17.48 12.34
C VAL A 245 18.25 17.29 13.03
N GLU A 246 18.97 16.21 12.72
CA GLU A 246 20.32 15.96 13.27
C GLU A 246 21.30 17.10 12.90
N TRP A 247 21.22 17.62 11.69
CA TRP A 247 22.00 18.77 11.26
C TRP A 247 21.64 20.02 12.06
N ILE A 248 20.34 20.35 12.23
CA ILE A 248 19.86 21.48 13.01
C ILE A 248 20.36 21.41 14.46
N VAL A 249 20.18 20.25 15.11
CA VAL A 249 20.60 20.03 16.49
C VAL A 249 22.12 20.20 16.64
N ARG A 250 22.91 19.71 15.70
CA ARG A 250 24.35 19.87 15.68
C ARG A 250 24.79 21.33 15.51
N GLU A 251 24.17 22.07 14.59
CA GLU A 251 24.49 23.48 14.31
C GLU A 251 24.11 24.44 15.44
N LEU A 252 23.00 24.16 16.12
CA LEU A 252 22.55 24.97 17.28
C LEU A 252 23.23 24.55 18.59
N GLY A 253 23.55 23.27 18.76
CA GLY A 253 24.18 22.73 19.97
C GLY A 253 23.48 23.22 21.25
N ASP A 254 24.25 23.77 22.20
CA ASP A 254 23.74 24.26 23.48
C ASP A 254 22.83 25.53 23.37
N THR A 255 22.74 26.12 22.17
CA THR A 255 21.86 27.29 21.92
C THR A 255 20.44 26.89 21.55
N LEU A 256 20.15 25.60 21.37
CA LEU A 256 18.80 25.11 21.11
C LEU A 256 17.94 25.23 22.37
N PRO A 257 16.86 26.01 22.35
CA PRO A 257 15.99 26.16 23.51
C PRO A 257 15.30 24.85 23.90
N LYS A 258 15.26 24.53 25.18
CA LYS A 258 14.64 23.30 25.71
C LYS A 258 13.12 23.28 25.56
N GLU A 259 12.52 24.41 25.34
CA GLU A 259 11.09 24.62 25.17
C GLU A 259 10.60 24.18 23.79
N ILE A 260 11.52 24.11 22.77
CA ILE A 260 11.17 23.66 21.41
C ILE A 260 11.00 22.15 21.42
N GLN A 261 9.81 21.71 21.05
CA GLN A 261 9.47 20.29 20.99
C GLN A 261 10.14 19.61 19.78
N PRO A 262 10.54 18.33 19.89
CA PRO A 262 11.16 17.59 18.77
C PRO A 262 10.33 17.63 17.48
N LEU A 263 9.00 17.57 17.61
CA LEU A 263 8.08 17.60 16.45
C LEU A 263 8.09 18.97 15.74
N GLN A 264 8.33 20.08 16.45
CA GLN A 264 8.49 21.40 15.83
C GLN A 264 9.79 21.47 15.01
N ILE A 265 10.90 20.91 15.52
CA ILE A 265 12.15 20.84 14.78
C ILE A 265 11.95 19.99 13.50
N LYS A 266 11.24 18.85 13.61
CA LYS A 266 10.92 17.99 12.46
C LYS A 266 10.05 18.70 11.43
N ALA A 267 9.06 19.48 11.87
CA ALA A 267 8.23 20.28 10.96
C ALA A 267 9.04 21.36 10.21
N ALA A 268 9.98 22.02 10.88
CA ALA A 268 10.90 22.97 10.24
C ALA A 268 11.85 22.28 9.25
N ALA A 269 12.34 21.08 9.58
CA ALA A 269 13.15 20.26 8.69
C ALA A 269 12.37 19.83 7.43
N GLU A 270 11.13 19.38 7.58
CA GLU A 270 10.24 19.05 6.44
C GLU A 270 10.02 20.28 5.54
N ALA A 271 9.76 21.44 6.13
CA ALA A 271 9.57 22.69 5.38
C ALA A 271 10.84 23.03 4.57
N ALA A 272 12.02 22.94 5.18
CA ALA A 272 13.31 23.16 4.49
C ALA A 272 13.54 22.16 3.35
N LYS A 273 13.32 20.86 3.57
CA LYS A 273 13.39 19.81 2.53
C LYS A 273 12.51 20.15 1.34
N ARG A 274 11.26 20.57 1.57
CA ARG A 274 10.31 20.92 0.51
C ARG A 274 10.76 22.16 -0.26
N GLU A 275 11.25 23.19 0.40
CA GLU A 275 11.79 24.37 -0.26
C GLU A 275 13.04 24.06 -1.11
N LEU A 276 13.95 23.22 -0.59
CA LEU A 276 15.15 22.79 -1.30
C LEU A 276 14.87 21.93 -2.53
N SER A 277 13.69 21.36 -2.66
CA SER A 277 13.26 20.74 -3.93
C SER A 277 13.04 21.78 -5.04
N LEU A 278 12.70 23.03 -4.68
CA LEU A 278 12.39 24.11 -5.61
C LEU A 278 13.52 25.15 -5.70
N ARG A 279 14.24 25.39 -4.61
CA ARG A 279 15.27 26.45 -4.48
C ARG A 279 16.64 25.84 -4.19
N SER A 280 17.71 26.60 -4.44
CA SER A 280 19.08 26.20 -4.14
C SER A 280 19.50 26.37 -2.68
N ALA A 281 18.75 27.19 -1.89
CA ALA A 281 18.99 27.41 -0.49
C ALA A 281 17.70 27.83 0.22
N THR A 282 17.63 27.62 1.53
CA THR A 282 16.54 28.04 2.40
C THR A 282 17.07 28.41 3.78
N THR A 283 16.23 29.09 4.58
CA THR A 283 16.51 29.45 5.95
C THR A 283 15.64 28.63 6.89
N VAL A 284 16.27 27.92 7.84
CA VAL A 284 15.57 27.18 8.90
C VAL A 284 15.48 28.12 10.11
N ASP A 285 14.27 28.53 10.47
CA ASP A 285 13.97 29.35 11.64
C ASP A 285 13.01 28.59 12.58
N LEU A 286 13.46 28.30 13.80
CA LEU A 286 12.65 27.63 14.81
C LEU A 286 11.85 28.62 15.67
N GLY A 287 11.98 29.92 15.43
CA GLY A 287 11.37 30.94 16.27
C GLY A 287 12.02 31.04 17.66
N GLY A 288 11.31 31.69 18.62
CA GLY A 288 11.75 31.76 20.03
C GLY A 288 13.09 32.49 20.25
N GLY A 289 13.59 33.25 19.27
CA GLY A 289 14.89 33.94 19.35
C GLY A 289 16.09 33.01 19.03
N THR A 290 15.86 31.84 18.48
CA THR A 290 16.94 30.97 17.94
C THR A 290 17.64 31.62 16.76
N ARG A 291 18.92 31.30 16.61
CA ARG A 291 19.67 31.71 15.42
C ARG A 291 19.11 30.96 14.19
N ALA A 292 18.66 31.69 13.19
CA ALA A 292 18.28 31.11 11.92
C ALA A 292 19.50 30.44 11.24
N LEU A 293 19.29 29.30 10.62
CA LEU A 293 20.31 28.51 9.94
C LEU A 293 20.09 28.56 8.43
N GLU A 294 21.15 28.87 7.68
CA GLU A 294 21.12 28.77 6.21
C GLU A 294 21.46 27.33 5.80
N LEU A 295 20.57 26.68 5.03
CA LEU A 295 20.77 25.35 4.48
C LEU A 295 20.71 25.42 2.95
N ASP A 296 21.81 25.11 2.29
CA ASP A 296 21.84 24.99 0.84
C ASP A 296 21.52 23.56 0.37
N ARG A 297 21.18 23.44 -0.93
CA ARG A 297 20.81 22.15 -1.54
C ARG A 297 21.97 21.16 -1.54
N ASP A 298 23.20 21.59 -1.76
CA ASP A 298 24.35 20.70 -1.83
C ASP A 298 24.64 20.07 -0.46
N THR A 299 24.51 20.85 0.60
CA THR A 299 24.57 20.34 1.99
C THR A 299 23.45 19.35 2.26
N PHE A 300 22.21 19.70 1.91
CA PHE A 300 21.05 18.82 2.07
C PHE A 300 21.24 17.50 1.30
N GLU A 301 21.62 17.56 0.04
CA GLU A 301 21.87 16.38 -0.81
C GLU A 301 22.98 15.48 -0.22
N THR A 302 23.99 16.08 0.40
CA THR A 302 25.03 15.33 1.14
C THR A 302 24.48 14.61 2.35
N LEU A 303 23.58 15.26 3.14
CA LEU A 303 22.98 14.65 4.32
C LEU A 303 22.10 13.43 3.96
N ILE A 304 21.38 13.51 2.85
CA ILE A 304 20.42 12.45 2.45
C ILE A 304 21.06 11.34 1.58
N GLN A 305 22.29 11.52 1.09
CA GLN A 305 22.94 10.57 0.18
C GLN A 305 22.99 9.13 0.75
N PRO A 306 23.32 8.87 2.03
CA PRO A 306 23.33 7.51 2.58
C PRO A 306 21.95 6.83 2.53
N ILE A 307 20.86 7.63 2.63
CA ILE A 307 19.48 7.13 2.57
C ILE A 307 19.14 6.80 1.13
N LEU A 308 19.51 7.66 0.17
CA LEU A 308 19.33 7.40 -1.25
C LEU A 308 20.11 6.18 -1.73
N ASP A 309 21.32 5.94 -1.21
CA ASP A 309 22.10 4.74 -1.53
C ASP A 309 21.39 3.45 -1.08
N ARG A 310 20.61 3.51 0.02
CA ARG A 310 19.76 2.38 0.44
C ARG A 310 18.66 2.11 -0.58
N SER A 311 18.03 3.15 -1.15
CA SER A 311 16.99 2.98 -2.16
C SER A 311 17.54 2.32 -3.44
N LEU A 312 18.74 2.70 -3.88
CA LEU A 312 19.39 2.05 -5.03
C LEU A 312 19.68 0.56 -4.80
N LYS A 313 20.06 0.17 -3.58
CA LYS A 313 20.22 -1.26 -3.25
C LYS A 313 18.94 -2.05 -3.45
N GLN A 314 17.78 -1.46 -3.12
CA GLN A 314 16.49 -2.11 -3.36
C GLN A 314 16.17 -2.19 -4.86
N VAL A 315 16.55 -1.18 -5.64
CA VAL A 315 16.45 -1.23 -7.11
C VAL A 315 17.25 -2.41 -7.67
N ASP A 316 18.51 -2.56 -7.21
CA ASP A 316 19.37 -3.67 -7.63
C ASP A 316 18.80 -5.04 -7.23
N GLU A 317 18.24 -5.17 -6.02
CA GLU A 317 17.61 -6.42 -5.56
C GLU A 317 16.34 -6.75 -6.39
N ALA A 318 15.52 -5.76 -6.74
CA ALA A 318 14.37 -5.96 -7.61
C ALA A 318 14.79 -6.42 -9.02
N LEU A 319 15.80 -5.76 -9.60
CA LEU A 319 16.35 -6.14 -10.91
C LEU A 319 16.97 -7.54 -10.90
N LYS A 320 17.69 -7.89 -9.84
CA LYS A 320 18.26 -9.23 -9.65
C LYS A 320 17.17 -10.29 -9.57
N PHE A 321 16.08 -10.02 -8.84
CA PHE A 321 14.95 -10.94 -8.76
C PHE A 321 14.24 -11.06 -10.12
N ALA A 322 13.94 -9.95 -10.80
CA ALA A 322 13.32 -9.95 -12.12
C ALA A 322 14.16 -10.70 -13.17
N ARG A 323 15.49 -10.59 -13.10
CA ARG A 323 16.41 -11.37 -13.93
C ARG A 323 16.26 -12.87 -13.68
N SER A 324 16.19 -13.31 -12.43
CA SER A 324 16.07 -14.73 -12.10
C SER A 324 14.68 -15.29 -12.42
N ALA A 325 13.62 -14.48 -12.25
CA ALA A 325 12.23 -14.89 -12.44
C ALA A 325 11.83 -14.95 -13.94
N LYS A 326 12.20 -13.91 -14.71
CA LYS A 326 11.78 -13.75 -16.12
C LYS A 326 12.87 -13.32 -17.10
N GLY A 327 14.14 -13.32 -16.70
CA GLY A 327 15.25 -12.90 -17.55
C GLY A 327 15.25 -11.39 -17.86
N VAL A 328 14.57 -10.56 -17.07
CA VAL A 328 14.55 -9.11 -17.25
C VAL A 328 15.89 -8.54 -16.81
N LEU A 329 16.53 -7.78 -17.70
CA LEU A 329 17.79 -7.09 -17.48
C LEU A 329 17.54 -5.59 -17.36
N PRO A 330 18.46 -4.79 -16.77
CA PRO A 330 18.30 -3.32 -16.67
C PRO A 330 18.06 -2.64 -18.03
N GLU A 331 18.67 -3.11 -19.10
CA GLU A 331 18.48 -2.60 -20.47
C GLU A 331 17.09 -2.89 -21.05
N HIS A 332 16.33 -3.84 -20.47
CA HIS A 332 14.95 -4.14 -20.85
C HIS A 332 13.93 -3.19 -20.22
N VAL A 333 14.34 -2.40 -19.23
CA VAL A 333 13.46 -1.40 -18.61
C VAL A 333 13.24 -0.25 -19.60
N ASN A 334 11.99 -0.02 -19.97
CA ASN A 334 11.61 1.03 -20.92
C ASN A 334 11.54 2.41 -20.27
N ALA A 335 11.12 2.50 -19.02
CA ALA A 335 11.12 3.73 -18.25
C ALA A 335 11.08 3.48 -16.74
N VAL A 336 11.55 4.47 -15.96
CA VAL A 336 11.33 4.56 -14.52
C VAL A 336 10.18 5.53 -14.25
N LEU A 337 9.16 5.09 -13.51
CA LEU A 337 8.02 5.89 -13.11
C LEU A 337 8.21 6.35 -11.67
N LEU A 338 8.25 7.67 -11.45
CA LEU A 338 8.42 8.27 -10.13
C LEU A 338 7.07 8.43 -9.42
N VAL A 339 7.00 7.94 -8.19
CA VAL A 339 5.82 7.98 -7.33
C VAL A 339 6.22 8.48 -5.94
N GLY A 340 5.29 9.11 -5.24
CA GLY A 340 5.52 9.64 -3.89
C GLY A 340 6.19 11.02 -3.88
N GLY A 341 5.83 11.83 -2.89
CA GLY A 341 6.23 13.24 -2.80
C GLY A 341 7.73 13.47 -2.67
N SER A 342 8.48 12.51 -2.10
CA SER A 342 9.94 12.61 -1.94
C SER A 342 10.71 12.48 -3.26
N THR A 343 10.09 11.99 -4.33
CA THR A 343 10.68 11.96 -5.68
C THR A 343 10.80 13.34 -6.32
N ARG A 344 10.19 14.37 -5.72
CA ARG A 344 10.37 15.79 -6.13
C ARG A 344 11.78 16.32 -5.86
N ILE A 345 12.56 15.65 -5.01
CA ILE A 345 13.97 16.01 -4.72
C ILE A 345 14.78 15.79 -6.01
N PRO A 346 15.45 16.85 -6.55
CA PRO A 346 16.13 16.75 -7.86
C PRO A 346 17.22 15.68 -7.92
N GLN A 347 17.86 15.39 -6.79
CA GLN A 347 18.88 14.36 -6.68
C GLN A 347 18.35 12.96 -7.02
N VAL A 348 17.08 12.65 -6.68
CA VAL A 348 16.47 11.35 -6.98
C VAL A 348 16.48 11.06 -8.48
N LYS A 349 15.99 12.01 -9.29
CA LYS A 349 15.99 11.85 -10.74
C LYS A 349 17.40 11.71 -11.31
N ARG A 350 18.34 12.57 -10.86
CA ARG A 350 19.75 12.51 -11.31
C ARG A 350 20.40 11.18 -10.95
N MET A 351 20.16 10.69 -9.73
CA MET A 351 20.67 9.41 -9.25
C MET A 351 20.22 8.24 -10.13
N LEU A 352 18.93 8.19 -10.48
CA LEU A 352 18.35 7.14 -11.32
C LEU A 352 18.89 7.20 -12.75
N LEU A 353 18.96 8.40 -13.35
CA LEU A 353 19.53 8.57 -14.68
C LEU A 353 20.99 8.10 -14.76
N ASN A 354 21.79 8.42 -13.73
CA ASN A 354 23.18 7.97 -13.63
C ASN A 354 23.27 6.45 -13.42
N HIS A 355 22.38 5.88 -12.56
CA HIS A 355 22.40 4.44 -12.26
C HIS A 355 22.11 3.58 -13.50
N PHE A 356 21.16 4.02 -14.35
CA PHE A 356 20.78 3.31 -15.57
C PHE A 356 21.57 3.74 -16.82
N ASP A 357 22.41 4.76 -16.73
CA ASP A 357 23.12 5.37 -17.88
C ASP A 357 22.14 5.73 -19.02
N ARG A 358 21.13 6.56 -18.69
CA ARG A 358 20.01 6.93 -19.58
C ARG A 358 19.79 8.43 -19.61
N ASP A 359 19.10 8.89 -20.68
CA ASP A 359 18.70 10.28 -20.89
C ASP A 359 17.46 10.67 -20.07
N GLU A 360 17.20 11.97 -19.94
CA GLU A 360 16.13 12.54 -19.08
C GLU A 360 14.73 11.96 -19.33
N GLY A 361 14.40 11.57 -20.55
CA GLY A 361 13.11 10.96 -20.91
C GLY A 361 12.87 9.57 -20.33
N PHE A 362 13.93 8.91 -19.84
CA PHE A 362 13.83 7.58 -19.23
C PHE A 362 13.17 7.62 -17.85
N VAL A 363 13.37 8.68 -17.06
CA VAL A 363 12.76 8.86 -15.76
C VAL A 363 11.57 9.81 -15.89
N ARG A 364 10.37 9.26 -15.72
CA ARG A 364 9.09 9.96 -15.89
C ARG A 364 8.46 10.25 -14.53
N GLY A 365 7.97 11.47 -14.35
CA GLY A 365 7.23 11.90 -13.16
C GLY A 365 5.89 12.50 -13.54
N ASP A 366 4.87 12.30 -12.71
CA ASP A 366 3.59 13.02 -12.81
C ASP A 366 3.72 14.44 -12.22
N ALA A 367 2.88 15.37 -12.70
CA ALA A 367 2.80 16.71 -12.13
C ALA A 367 2.36 16.69 -10.66
N ASN A 368 1.55 15.69 -10.28
CA ASN A 368 1.03 15.51 -8.93
C ASN A 368 1.28 14.08 -8.41
N PRO A 369 2.53 13.72 -8.09
CA PRO A 369 2.87 12.37 -7.63
C PRO A 369 2.15 11.98 -6.33
N ASP A 370 1.70 12.95 -5.52
CA ASP A 370 0.99 12.73 -4.26
C ASP A 370 -0.47 12.21 -4.45
N THR A 371 -1.01 12.28 -5.66
CA THR A 371 -2.39 11.87 -5.96
C THR A 371 -2.49 10.69 -6.93
N LEU A 372 -1.36 10.30 -7.48
CA LEU A 372 -1.29 9.30 -8.54
C LEU A 372 -1.81 7.93 -8.05
N VAL A 373 -1.40 7.55 -6.85
CA VAL A 373 -1.77 6.28 -6.22
C VAL A 373 -3.29 6.22 -5.96
N ALA A 374 -3.88 7.28 -5.41
CA ALA A 374 -5.34 7.35 -5.20
C ALA A 374 -6.12 7.28 -6.52
N ARG A 375 -5.60 7.92 -7.60
CA ARG A 375 -6.21 7.84 -8.93
C ARG A 375 -6.20 6.41 -9.48
N GLY A 376 -5.09 5.70 -9.32
CA GLY A 376 -4.99 4.30 -9.72
C GLY A 376 -5.94 3.40 -8.91
N ALA A 377 -6.01 3.61 -7.60
CA ALA A 377 -6.96 2.91 -6.75
C ALA A 377 -8.42 3.17 -7.17
N ALA A 378 -8.76 4.40 -7.59
CA ALA A 378 -10.10 4.73 -8.08
C ALA A 378 -10.44 4.04 -9.43
N ILE A 379 -9.46 3.87 -10.32
CA ILE A 379 -9.64 3.08 -11.55
C ILE A 379 -9.99 1.63 -11.21
N VAL A 380 -9.29 1.04 -10.21
CA VAL A 380 -9.60 -0.30 -9.74
C VAL A 380 -10.96 -0.35 -9.02
N ALA A 381 -11.30 0.68 -8.26
CA ALA A 381 -12.56 0.79 -7.53
C ALA A 381 -13.79 0.77 -8.44
N ASN A 382 -13.66 1.27 -9.67
CA ASN A 382 -14.74 1.27 -10.67
C ASN A 382 -15.26 -0.13 -11.05
N ARG A 383 -14.55 -1.20 -10.64
CA ARG A 383 -14.94 -2.60 -10.92
C ARG A 383 -15.88 -3.20 -9.90
N PHE A 384 -16.14 -2.51 -8.80
CA PHE A 384 -16.93 -3.02 -7.70
C PHE A 384 -18.24 -2.27 -7.60
N GLU A 385 -19.34 -2.98 -7.39
CA GLU A 385 -20.62 -2.36 -7.06
C GLU A 385 -20.61 -1.81 -5.63
N ALA A 386 -21.23 -0.65 -5.42
CA ALA A 386 -21.35 -0.04 -4.11
C ALA A 386 -22.34 -0.79 -3.22
N SER A 387 -21.95 -1.03 -1.98
CA SER A 387 -22.82 -1.64 -0.98
C SER A 387 -23.91 -0.66 -0.51
N PRO A 388 -25.16 -1.11 -0.32
CA PRO A 388 -26.24 -0.23 0.08
C PRO A 388 -26.13 0.28 1.52
N ALA A 389 -25.40 -0.45 2.37
CA ALA A 389 -25.19 -0.12 3.79
C ALA A 389 -23.92 -0.79 4.31
N PHE A 390 -23.37 -0.24 5.40
CA PHE A 390 -22.27 -0.88 6.11
C PHE A 390 -22.78 -1.72 7.28
N ASP A 391 -22.50 -3.03 7.23
CA ASP A 391 -22.74 -3.96 8.34
C ASP A 391 -21.49 -4.81 8.57
N LEU A 392 -20.83 -4.64 9.71
CA LEU A 392 -19.58 -5.33 10.02
C LEU A 392 -19.73 -6.85 10.03
N ALA A 393 -20.94 -7.38 10.31
CA ALA A 393 -21.26 -8.81 10.32
C ALA A 393 -21.51 -9.38 8.92
N SER A 394 -21.86 -8.55 7.95
CA SER A 394 -22.27 -8.95 6.60
C SER A 394 -21.31 -8.36 5.57
N ARG A 395 -20.07 -8.85 5.56
CA ARG A 395 -19.07 -8.39 4.58
C ARG A 395 -19.48 -8.81 3.17
N PRO A 396 -19.48 -7.90 2.19
CA PRO A 396 -19.70 -8.28 0.79
C PRO A 396 -18.56 -9.21 0.35
N THR A 397 -18.93 -10.24 -0.43
CA THR A 397 -17.92 -11.07 -1.10
C THR A 397 -17.10 -10.22 -2.06
N ALA A 398 -15.83 -10.56 -2.23
CA ALA A 398 -14.91 -9.88 -3.17
C ALA A 398 -15.23 -10.22 -4.64
N GLU A 399 -16.49 -10.59 -4.95
CA GLU A 399 -16.91 -10.91 -6.30
C GLU A 399 -16.84 -9.65 -7.16
N ARG A 400 -15.99 -9.72 -8.19
CA ARG A 400 -15.91 -8.74 -9.26
C ARG A 400 -17.15 -8.93 -10.15
N SER A 401 -17.73 -7.84 -10.64
CA SER A 401 -18.67 -7.97 -11.75
C SER A 401 -17.94 -8.62 -12.92
N ALA A 402 -18.50 -9.68 -13.48
CA ALA A 402 -17.86 -10.49 -14.52
C ALA A 402 -17.68 -9.73 -15.85
N ASP A 403 -18.31 -8.58 -16.02
CA ASP A 403 -18.48 -7.90 -17.30
C ASP A 403 -17.50 -6.77 -17.60
N GLU A 404 -16.56 -6.43 -16.68
CA GLU A 404 -15.66 -5.29 -16.90
C GLU A 404 -14.18 -5.64 -16.62
N GLN A 405 -13.61 -6.56 -17.41
CA GLN A 405 -12.16 -6.80 -17.41
C GLN A 405 -11.50 -5.96 -18.51
N ASP A 406 -11.37 -4.65 -18.30
CA ASP A 406 -10.59 -3.82 -19.23
C ASP A 406 -9.08 -4.12 -19.18
N TYR A 407 -8.57 -4.75 -18.12
CA TYR A 407 -7.19 -5.25 -17.99
C TYR A 407 -7.07 -6.22 -16.80
N ALA A 408 -6.22 -7.22 -16.92
CA ALA A 408 -5.90 -8.15 -15.85
C ALA A 408 -4.68 -7.66 -15.06
N VAL A 409 -4.81 -7.54 -13.75
CA VAL A 409 -3.67 -7.25 -12.85
C VAL A 409 -3.26 -8.54 -12.18
N THR A 410 -2.06 -9.02 -12.47
CA THR A 410 -1.47 -10.16 -11.80
C THR A 410 -0.45 -9.69 -10.78
N LEU A 411 -0.78 -9.87 -9.49
CA LEU A 411 0.12 -9.60 -8.37
C LEU A 411 0.93 -10.84 -8.02
N ILE A 412 2.03 -10.64 -7.27
CA ILE A 412 2.87 -11.72 -6.75
C ILE A 412 3.06 -11.56 -5.25
N THR A 413 3.50 -12.64 -4.59
CA THR A 413 3.92 -12.58 -3.18
C THR A 413 5.23 -11.84 -3.05
N GLU A 414 5.32 -10.93 -2.11
CA GLU A 414 6.51 -10.14 -1.80
C GLU A 414 7.54 -10.92 -1.00
N HIS A 415 7.08 -11.89 -0.22
CA HIS A 415 7.90 -12.70 0.67
C HIS A 415 7.51 -14.17 0.60
N THR A 416 8.48 -15.03 0.87
CA THR A 416 8.24 -16.47 1.07
C THR A 416 7.45 -16.71 2.35
N LEU A 417 6.47 -17.60 2.30
CA LEU A 417 5.66 -18.06 3.42
C LEU A 417 5.94 -19.54 3.69
N GLY A 418 6.07 -19.90 4.95
CA GLY A 418 6.39 -21.28 5.32
C GLY A 418 6.13 -21.61 6.79
N VAL A 419 6.40 -22.87 7.11
CA VAL A 419 6.26 -23.45 8.46
C VAL A 419 7.64 -23.76 9.01
N GLY A 420 7.87 -23.41 10.28
CA GLY A 420 9.05 -23.83 11.01
C GLY A 420 9.06 -25.34 11.24
N VAL A 421 10.14 -25.99 10.88
CA VAL A 421 10.33 -27.44 11.08
C VAL A 421 11.45 -27.73 12.05
N GLN A 422 11.66 -29.03 12.30
CA GLN A 422 12.73 -29.51 13.16
C GLN A 422 14.08 -28.91 12.73
N ASP A 423 14.95 -28.66 13.67
CA ASP A 423 16.26 -28.00 13.49
C ASP A 423 16.19 -26.48 13.18
N GLY A 424 15.04 -25.86 13.32
CA GLY A 424 14.84 -24.42 13.15
C GLY A 424 14.93 -23.96 11.70
N GLU A 425 14.70 -24.86 10.73
CA GLU A 425 14.64 -24.51 9.32
C GLU A 425 13.23 -24.08 8.89
N LEU A 426 13.15 -23.25 7.86
CA LEU A 426 11.90 -22.83 7.23
C LEU A 426 11.52 -23.83 6.10
N SER A 427 10.42 -24.53 6.27
CA SER A 427 9.80 -25.29 5.19
C SER A 427 8.92 -24.36 4.36
N MET A 428 9.42 -23.92 3.21
CA MET A 428 8.73 -22.99 2.31
C MET A 428 7.51 -23.67 1.68
N LEU A 429 6.32 -23.05 1.79
CA LEU A 429 5.10 -23.48 1.12
C LEU A 429 4.81 -22.59 -0.11
N ILE A 430 4.76 -21.27 0.08
CA ILE A 430 4.52 -20.30 -0.98
C ILE A 430 5.79 -19.47 -1.15
N PRO A 431 6.60 -19.72 -2.20
CA PRO A 431 7.81 -18.94 -2.47
C PRO A 431 7.48 -17.49 -2.85
N ARG A 432 8.39 -16.56 -2.56
CA ARG A 432 8.39 -15.19 -3.09
C ARG A 432 8.24 -15.22 -4.63
N GLY A 433 7.44 -14.29 -5.17
CA GLY A 433 7.17 -14.21 -6.60
C GLY A 433 6.09 -15.17 -7.10
N THR A 434 5.40 -15.88 -6.21
CA THR A 434 4.25 -16.70 -6.60
C THR A 434 3.08 -15.79 -6.96
N LYS A 435 2.45 -16.01 -8.13
CA LYS A 435 1.26 -15.27 -8.55
C LYS A 435 0.11 -15.49 -7.55
N ILE A 436 -0.62 -14.44 -7.21
CA ILE A 436 -1.78 -14.50 -6.32
C ILE A 436 -3.07 -14.24 -7.12
N PRO A 437 -4.20 -14.88 -6.74
CA PRO A 437 -4.38 -15.77 -5.59
C PRO A 437 -3.62 -17.09 -5.74
N ALA A 438 -3.21 -17.69 -4.60
CA ALA A 438 -2.44 -18.92 -4.59
C ALA A 438 -2.93 -19.89 -3.51
N ARG A 439 -2.75 -21.19 -3.73
CA ARG A 439 -3.04 -22.25 -2.76
C ARG A 439 -1.95 -23.29 -2.81
N GLN A 440 -1.40 -23.66 -1.66
CA GLN A 440 -0.39 -24.71 -1.53
C GLN A 440 -0.68 -25.59 -0.32
N VAL A 441 -0.47 -26.87 -0.46
CA VAL A 441 -0.67 -27.87 0.59
C VAL A 441 0.62 -28.67 0.77
N ARG A 442 1.00 -28.91 2.02
CA ARG A 442 2.13 -29.78 2.36
C ARG A 442 1.82 -30.63 3.58
N THR A 443 2.24 -31.89 3.53
CA THR A 443 2.05 -32.85 4.64
C THR A 443 3.27 -32.81 5.56
N TYR A 444 3.00 -32.77 6.87
CA TYR A 444 3.97 -32.86 7.96
C TYR A 444 3.60 -33.99 8.90
N THR A 445 4.55 -34.43 9.71
CA THR A 445 4.34 -35.53 10.67
C THR A 445 4.64 -35.07 12.10
N ASN A 446 4.09 -35.80 13.08
CA ASN A 446 4.32 -35.52 14.50
C ASN A 446 5.79 -35.77 14.90
N PRO A 447 6.35 -34.97 15.84
CA PRO A 447 7.52 -35.32 16.62
C PRO A 447 7.27 -36.53 17.53
N ASP A 448 8.33 -37.18 18.00
CA ASP A 448 8.21 -38.35 18.88
C ASP A 448 7.46 -38.03 20.18
N GLN A 449 6.42 -38.80 20.48
CA GLN A 449 5.64 -38.73 21.71
C GLN A 449 5.08 -37.33 22.09
N ALA A 450 4.96 -36.41 21.13
CA ALA A 450 4.49 -35.05 21.39
C ALA A 450 2.99 -35.04 21.75
N PRO A 451 2.60 -34.51 22.91
CA PRO A 451 1.17 -34.42 23.33
C PRO A 451 0.46 -33.21 22.70
N ARG A 452 1.23 -32.26 22.23
CA ARG A 452 0.83 -31.02 21.55
C ARG A 452 1.80 -30.77 20.42
N ILE A 453 1.27 -30.30 19.30
CA ILE A 453 2.04 -29.93 18.12
C ILE A 453 1.75 -28.48 17.82
N GLU A 454 2.76 -27.74 17.41
CA GLU A 454 2.64 -26.36 17.02
C GLU A 454 3.07 -26.22 15.56
N ALA A 455 2.18 -25.70 14.73
CA ALA A 455 2.54 -25.23 13.39
C ALA A 455 2.85 -23.74 13.47
N VAL A 456 4.14 -23.41 13.48
CA VAL A 456 4.63 -22.03 13.60
C VAL A 456 4.89 -21.47 12.21
N ILE A 457 4.25 -20.36 11.87
CA ILE A 457 4.19 -19.80 10.53
C ILE A 457 5.11 -18.57 10.46
N TYR A 458 5.95 -18.56 9.44
CA TYR A 458 6.94 -17.51 9.23
C TYR A 458 6.84 -16.92 7.82
N GLN A 459 7.30 -15.68 7.70
CA GLN A 459 7.46 -14.92 6.47
C GLN A 459 8.90 -14.41 6.35
N GLY A 460 9.54 -14.65 5.21
CA GLY A 460 10.91 -14.17 4.92
C GLY A 460 11.70 -15.15 4.07
N GLU A 461 12.92 -14.74 3.71
CA GLU A 461 13.73 -15.42 2.69
C GLU A 461 14.88 -16.25 3.28
N ASP A 462 15.10 -16.19 4.61
CA ASP A 462 16.20 -16.92 5.23
C ASP A 462 15.85 -18.41 5.41
N LYS A 463 16.84 -19.24 5.28
CA LYS A 463 16.72 -20.69 5.51
C LYS A 463 16.26 -21.02 6.94
N TYR A 464 16.65 -20.20 7.92
CA TYR A 464 16.40 -20.42 9.33
C TYR A 464 15.33 -19.50 9.89
N VAL A 465 14.42 -20.03 10.68
CA VAL A 465 13.25 -19.31 11.22
C VAL A 465 13.61 -18.10 12.09
N TYR A 466 14.75 -18.12 12.78
CA TYR A 466 15.17 -17.03 13.66
C TYR A 466 15.57 -15.73 12.92
N ASN A 467 15.79 -15.80 11.61
CA ASN A 467 16.03 -14.65 10.74
C ASN A 467 14.77 -14.24 9.95
N ASN A 468 13.65 -14.95 10.14
CA ASN A 468 12.39 -14.69 9.48
C ASN A 468 11.37 -14.11 10.46
N THR A 469 10.36 -13.41 9.95
CA THR A 469 9.31 -12.83 10.77
C THR A 469 8.27 -13.88 11.14
N LEU A 470 8.01 -14.06 12.43
CA LEU A 470 6.91 -14.88 12.94
C LEU A 470 5.57 -14.21 12.59
N ILE A 471 4.68 -14.94 11.90
CA ILE A 471 3.32 -14.47 11.59
C ILE A 471 2.33 -14.98 12.63
N GLY A 472 2.41 -16.26 13.00
CA GLY A 472 1.48 -16.86 13.94
C GLY A 472 1.80 -18.30 14.26
N THR A 473 1.05 -18.84 15.22
CA THR A 473 1.18 -20.24 15.67
C THR A 473 -0.19 -20.90 15.73
N ILE A 474 -0.31 -22.09 15.16
CA ILE A 474 -1.48 -22.95 15.30
C ILE A 474 -1.17 -24.03 16.31
N HIS A 475 -1.96 -24.07 17.37
CA HIS A 475 -1.85 -25.11 18.40
C HIS A 475 -2.76 -26.29 18.06
N LEU A 476 -2.15 -27.46 17.90
CA LEU A 476 -2.86 -28.71 17.73
C LEU A 476 -2.85 -29.43 19.09
N ASP A 477 -3.91 -29.23 19.84
CA ASP A 477 -4.10 -29.84 21.18
C ASP A 477 -4.81 -31.19 21.06
N ASP A 478 -4.72 -31.98 22.14
CA ASP A 478 -5.35 -33.30 22.25
C ASP A 478 -4.86 -34.32 21.22
N ILE A 479 -3.60 -34.26 20.86
CA ILE A 479 -2.96 -35.23 19.98
C ILE A 479 -2.54 -36.45 20.82
N GLU A 480 -2.95 -37.64 20.37
CA GLU A 480 -2.53 -38.89 20.99
C GLU A 480 -1.01 -39.05 20.89
N ARG A 481 -0.35 -39.38 22.01
CA ARG A 481 1.10 -39.63 22.00
C ARG A 481 1.43 -40.86 21.20
N ARG A 482 2.17 -40.66 20.10
CA ARG A 482 2.58 -41.72 19.19
C ARG A 482 4.03 -41.51 18.76
N PRO A 483 4.71 -42.57 18.29
CA PRO A 483 6.04 -42.42 17.68
C PRO A 483 6.06 -41.37 16.55
N GLN A 484 7.23 -40.81 16.31
CA GLN A 484 7.45 -39.88 15.20
C GLN A 484 6.93 -40.47 13.87
N GLY A 485 6.23 -39.65 13.09
CA GLY A 485 5.73 -40.02 11.77
C GLY A 485 4.42 -40.82 11.77
N TYR A 486 3.77 -41.06 12.94
CA TYR A 486 2.52 -41.78 13.01
C TYR A 486 1.30 -40.91 12.61
N HIS A 487 1.26 -39.67 13.06
CA HIS A 487 0.25 -38.70 12.67
C HIS A 487 0.72 -37.91 11.47
N GLU A 488 -0.18 -37.70 10.54
CA GLU A 488 0.04 -36.84 9.37
C GLU A 488 -0.89 -35.63 9.46
N PHE A 489 -0.34 -34.44 9.12
CA PHE A 489 -1.05 -33.18 9.13
C PHE A 489 -0.85 -32.50 7.77
N GLU A 490 -1.94 -32.27 7.07
CA GLU A 490 -1.94 -31.41 5.89
C GLU A 490 -2.03 -29.95 6.33
N VAL A 491 -1.01 -29.17 6.00
CA VAL A 491 -0.98 -27.72 6.18
C VAL A 491 -1.27 -27.07 4.85
N GLU A 492 -2.37 -26.36 4.77
CA GLU A 492 -2.82 -25.62 3.61
C GLU A 492 -2.61 -24.12 3.82
N PHE A 493 -1.93 -23.48 2.87
CA PHE A 493 -1.81 -22.03 2.77
C PHE A 493 -2.62 -21.55 1.58
N THR A 494 -3.46 -20.55 1.80
CA THR A 494 -4.20 -19.84 0.76
C THR A 494 -3.86 -18.36 0.82
N LEU A 495 -3.61 -17.76 -0.32
CA LEU A 495 -3.52 -16.31 -0.47
C LEU A 495 -4.70 -15.85 -1.32
N ASP A 496 -5.46 -14.90 -0.82
CA ASP A 496 -6.55 -14.29 -1.57
C ASP A 496 -6.04 -13.25 -2.60
N VAL A 497 -6.95 -12.57 -3.28
CA VAL A 497 -6.63 -11.52 -4.25
C VAL A 497 -5.94 -10.30 -3.64
N ASN A 498 -6.01 -10.12 -2.32
CA ASN A 498 -5.36 -9.06 -1.55
C ASN A 498 -3.99 -9.50 -1.01
N GLY A 499 -3.62 -10.77 -1.24
CA GLY A 499 -2.43 -11.37 -0.67
C GLY A 499 -2.57 -11.66 0.83
N LEU A 500 -3.79 -11.73 1.37
CA LEU A 500 -4.04 -12.10 2.76
C LEU A 500 -3.96 -13.61 2.94
N LEU A 501 -3.21 -14.03 3.95
CA LEU A 501 -2.90 -15.43 4.22
C LEU A 501 -4.01 -16.10 5.05
N GLY A 502 -4.59 -17.15 4.50
CA GLY A 502 -5.38 -18.15 5.22
C GLY A 502 -4.54 -19.41 5.47
N VAL A 503 -4.62 -19.97 6.68
CA VAL A 503 -3.94 -21.22 7.01
C VAL A 503 -4.92 -22.18 7.67
N GLN A 504 -4.95 -23.40 7.14
CA GLN A 504 -5.72 -24.52 7.69
C GLN A 504 -4.80 -25.72 7.92
N VAL A 505 -4.96 -26.39 9.05
CA VAL A 505 -4.27 -27.64 9.33
C VAL A 505 -5.30 -28.75 9.51
N THR A 506 -5.16 -29.82 8.73
CA THR A 506 -6.05 -30.99 8.81
C THR A 506 -5.26 -32.20 9.29
N HIS A 507 -5.69 -32.82 10.38
CA HIS A 507 -5.16 -34.09 10.83
C HIS A 507 -5.74 -35.23 9.97
N THR A 508 -4.97 -35.77 9.04
CA THR A 508 -5.44 -36.71 8.01
C THR A 508 -6.02 -37.99 8.57
N ASN A 509 -5.47 -38.49 9.69
CA ASN A 509 -5.95 -39.73 10.33
C ASN A 509 -7.34 -39.58 10.94
N THR A 510 -7.76 -38.39 11.37
CA THR A 510 -9.03 -38.16 12.08
C THR A 510 -10.00 -37.26 11.35
N GLY A 511 -9.54 -36.54 10.33
CA GLY A 511 -10.29 -35.48 9.63
C GLY A 511 -10.54 -34.23 10.49
N ARG A 512 -9.88 -34.08 11.64
CA ARG A 512 -10.03 -32.90 12.49
C ARG A 512 -9.30 -31.72 11.88
N GLU A 513 -9.99 -30.61 11.76
CA GLU A 513 -9.46 -29.35 11.23
C GLU A 513 -9.10 -28.41 12.36
N TYR A 514 -7.97 -27.72 12.21
CA TYR A 514 -7.48 -26.66 13.07
C TYR A 514 -7.27 -25.43 12.21
N GLN A 515 -7.94 -24.34 12.55
CA GLN A 515 -7.74 -23.07 11.88
C GLN A 515 -6.71 -22.23 12.64
N ALA A 516 -5.90 -21.47 11.92
CA ALA A 516 -4.96 -20.55 12.53
C ALA A 516 -5.73 -19.51 13.33
N THR A 517 -5.43 -19.46 14.61
CA THR A 517 -5.52 -18.20 15.31
C THR A 517 -4.15 -17.57 15.14
N PHE A 518 -3.96 -16.75 14.09
CA PHE A 518 -2.75 -15.93 13.98
C PHE A 518 -2.57 -15.17 15.29
N ASP A 519 -1.32 -14.92 15.67
CA ASP A 519 -1.05 -14.13 16.86
C ASP A 519 -1.81 -12.80 16.76
N GLN A 520 -2.95 -12.74 17.45
CA GLN A 520 -3.88 -11.60 17.43
C GLN A 520 -3.35 -10.44 18.28
N SER A 521 -2.11 -10.53 18.77
CA SER A 521 -1.53 -9.50 19.63
C SER A 521 -1.51 -8.12 18.93
N THR A 522 -1.22 -8.10 17.62
CA THR A 522 -1.17 -6.86 16.83
C THR A 522 -2.48 -6.52 16.12
N THR A 523 -3.43 -7.46 16.03
CA THR A 523 -4.74 -7.29 15.38
C THR A 523 -5.87 -7.33 16.40
N ILE A 524 -7.04 -6.80 16.03
CA ILE A 524 -8.23 -6.83 16.90
C ILE A 524 -8.93 -8.20 16.80
N GLY A 525 -8.93 -8.79 15.62
CA GLY A 525 -9.30 -10.18 15.33
C GLY A 525 -10.76 -10.62 15.61
N LYS A 526 -11.35 -10.19 16.73
CA LYS A 526 -12.72 -10.56 17.11
C LYS A 526 -13.72 -9.50 16.65
N LEU A 527 -14.81 -9.97 16.03
CA LEU A 527 -15.84 -9.09 15.48
C LEU A 527 -16.48 -8.17 16.53
N ASP A 528 -16.75 -8.73 17.73
CA ASP A 528 -17.35 -7.96 18.83
C ASP A 528 -16.40 -6.85 19.33
N GLU A 529 -15.11 -7.17 19.49
CA GLU A 529 -14.08 -6.18 19.86
C GLU A 529 -13.93 -5.11 18.78
N LEU A 530 -13.94 -5.50 17.50
CA LEU A 530 -13.87 -4.57 16.38
C LEU A 530 -15.08 -3.61 16.37
N ALA A 531 -16.29 -4.14 16.64
CA ALA A 531 -17.51 -3.33 16.73
C ALA A 531 -17.46 -2.33 17.89
N GLU A 532 -16.98 -2.76 19.06
CA GLU A 532 -16.80 -1.93 20.25
C GLU A 532 -15.78 -0.81 20.02
N ARG A 533 -14.62 -1.15 19.45
CA ARG A 533 -13.56 -0.18 19.11
C ARG A 533 -14.04 0.81 18.06
N ARG A 534 -14.72 0.35 17.01
CA ARG A 534 -15.33 1.22 16.01
C ARG A 534 -16.30 2.23 16.65
N ALA A 535 -17.18 1.78 17.52
CA ALA A 535 -18.13 2.66 18.22
C ALA A 535 -17.41 3.71 19.09
N ALA A 536 -16.29 3.35 19.75
CA ALA A 536 -15.47 4.28 20.50
C ALA A 536 -14.81 5.33 19.60
N LEU A 537 -14.18 4.90 18.51
CA LEU A 537 -13.56 5.81 17.55
C LEU A 537 -14.56 6.74 16.86
N MET A 538 -15.77 6.27 16.55
CA MET A 538 -16.81 7.13 15.98
C MET A 538 -17.26 8.22 16.95
N ARG A 539 -17.36 7.92 18.27
CA ARG A 539 -17.65 8.95 19.27
C ARG A 539 -16.54 10.00 19.36
N LEU A 540 -15.29 9.55 19.32
CA LEU A 540 -14.13 10.44 19.31
C LEU A 540 -14.13 11.30 18.05
N PHE A 541 -14.33 10.69 16.89
CA PHE A 541 -14.36 11.37 15.59
C PHE A 541 -15.53 12.36 15.43
N ALA A 542 -16.64 12.14 16.13
CA ALA A 542 -17.77 13.06 16.10
C ALA A 542 -17.41 14.47 16.65
N THR A 543 -16.33 14.60 17.41
CA THR A 543 -15.82 15.89 17.91
C THR A 543 -15.06 16.68 16.85
N ASP A 544 -14.61 16.05 15.75
CA ASP A 544 -13.91 16.69 14.60
C ASP A 544 -14.83 17.57 13.72
N ALA A 545 -16.06 17.85 14.13
CA ALA A 545 -16.93 18.78 13.44
C ALA A 545 -16.40 20.21 13.68
N GLY A 546 -15.65 20.78 12.70
CA GLY A 546 -15.17 22.15 12.73
C GLY A 546 -16.30 23.18 13.00
N PRO A 547 -16.00 24.39 13.45
CA PRO A 547 -16.95 25.40 13.81
C PRO A 547 -17.76 25.92 12.62
N GLY A 548 -18.71 25.13 12.14
CA GLY A 548 -19.56 25.46 10.99
C GLY A 548 -20.42 24.32 10.48
N ALA A 549 -20.11 23.08 10.85
CA ALA A 549 -20.95 21.94 10.51
C ALA A 549 -22.11 21.86 11.51
N GLY A 550 -23.22 22.48 11.19
CA GLY A 550 -24.47 22.25 11.89
C GLY A 550 -24.74 20.75 11.96
N ASN A 551 -24.95 20.26 13.17
CA ASN A 551 -25.24 18.87 13.51
C ASN A 551 -26.31 18.30 12.55
N PRO A 552 -25.98 17.40 11.60
CA PRO A 552 -26.99 16.79 10.74
C PRO A 552 -27.61 15.62 11.50
N GLY A 553 -28.61 15.91 12.37
CA GLY A 553 -29.28 14.83 13.08
C GLY A 553 -30.22 15.22 14.20
N VAL A 554 -30.45 16.50 14.46
CA VAL A 554 -31.60 16.92 15.27
C VAL A 554 -32.67 17.44 14.31
N VAL A 555 -33.46 16.54 13.76
CA VAL A 555 -34.79 16.87 13.27
C VAL A 555 -35.57 17.40 14.47
N GLN A 556 -35.77 18.71 14.53
CA GLN A 556 -36.76 19.33 15.41
C GLN A 556 -38.15 18.79 15.00
N GLN A 557 -38.58 17.71 15.62
CA GLN A 557 -40.00 17.40 15.66
C GLN A 557 -40.63 18.38 16.63
N GLY A 558 -41.55 19.13 16.07
CA GLY A 558 -42.38 20.12 16.77
C GLY A 558 -43.05 19.55 18.01
N GLY A 559 -43.27 20.44 18.95
CA GLY A 559 -43.75 20.25 20.29
C GLY A 559 -44.84 19.21 20.50
N GLY A 560 -44.57 18.31 21.39
CA GLY A 560 -45.46 17.36 22.01
C GLY A 560 -44.77 16.85 23.26
N SER A 561 -45.09 17.44 24.41
CA SER A 561 -44.68 16.99 25.73
C SER A 561 -45.17 15.57 25.97
N ALA A 562 -44.27 14.58 25.88
CA ALA A 562 -44.45 13.26 26.45
C ALA A 562 -43.36 13.05 27.52
N GLU A 563 -43.76 13.10 28.74
CA GLU A 563 -42.94 12.70 29.91
C GLU A 563 -42.53 11.22 29.72
N PHE A 564 -41.25 10.98 29.43
CA PHE A 564 -40.65 9.65 29.58
C PHE A 564 -40.21 9.47 31.03
N THR A 565 -41.04 8.77 31.80
CA THR A 565 -40.66 8.20 33.10
C THR A 565 -39.62 7.10 32.88
N VAL A 566 -38.41 7.37 33.36
CA VAL A 566 -37.34 6.37 33.45
C VAL A 566 -37.74 5.36 34.51
N PRO A 567 -37.80 4.06 34.24
CA PRO A 567 -38.02 3.07 35.31
C PRO A 567 -36.75 3.01 36.17
N SER A 568 -36.97 3.20 37.49
CA SER A 568 -35.93 3.04 38.49
C SER A 568 -35.39 1.60 38.48
N PRO A 569 -34.09 1.39 38.66
CA PRO A 569 -33.51 0.06 38.73
C PRO A 569 -34.04 -0.65 39.99
N VAL A 570 -34.60 -1.84 39.79
CA VAL A 570 -35.00 -2.77 40.85
C VAL A 570 -33.75 -3.13 41.64
N ALA A 571 -33.75 -2.79 42.92
CA ALA A 571 -32.72 -3.20 43.87
C ALA A 571 -32.67 -4.72 44.00
N ALA A 572 -31.64 -5.34 43.41
CA ALA A 572 -31.30 -6.72 43.72
C ALA A 572 -30.62 -6.73 45.09
N THR A 573 -31.28 -7.36 46.06
CA THR A 573 -30.79 -7.64 47.41
C THR A 573 -29.56 -8.54 47.31
N VAL A 574 -28.40 -7.97 47.69
CA VAL A 574 -27.16 -8.73 47.88
C VAL A 574 -27.25 -9.50 49.19
N PRO A 575 -27.02 -10.83 49.23
CA PRO A 575 -26.90 -11.54 50.48
C PRO A 575 -25.61 -11.14 51.19
N GLY A 576 -25.71 -10.87 52.50
CA GLY A 576 -24.60 -10.46 53.34
C GLY A 576 -23.47 -11.50 53.43
N PRO A 577 -22.24 -11.06 53.73
CA PRO A 577 -21.07 -11.94 53.75
C PRO A 577 -21.12 -12.90 54.96
N VAL A 578 -20.97 -14.18 54.66
CA VAL A 578 -20.70 -15.20 55.69
C VAL A 578 -19.24 -15.06 56.10
N ALA A 579 -19.01 -14.81 57.39
CA ALA A 579 -17.68 -14.76 57.97
C ALA A 579 -17.03 -16.15 57.93
N ALA A 580 -16.04 -16.33 57.03
CA ALA A 580 -15.13 -17.49 57.11
C ALA A 580 -13.81 -16.99 57.77
N GLY A 581 -13.46 -17.71 58.83
CA GLY A 581 -12.29 -17.38 59.66
C GLY A 581 -10.98 -17.43 58.91
N VAL A 582 -10.14 -16.45 59.19
CA VAL A 582 -8.76 -16.34 58.67
C VAL A 582 -7.87 -17.34 59.40
N PRO A 583 -7.17 -18.26 58.70
CA PRO A 583 -6.07 -19.00 59.30
C PRO A 583 -4.83 -18.09 59.39
N GLY A 584 -4.16 -18.14 60.54
CA GLY A 584 -2.95 -17.35 60.84
C GLY A 584 -1.77 -17.72 59.92
N PRO A 585 -0.75 -16.85 59.84
CA PRO A 585 0.36 -17.02 58.93
C PRO A 585 1.30 -18.14 59.34
N VAL A 586 1.53 -19.11 58.44
CA VAL A 586 2.59 -20.11 58.56
C VAL A 586 3.86 -19.47 58.05
N THR A 587 4.84 -19.25 58.94
CA THR A 587 6.20 -18.84 58.59
C THR A 587 6.92 -20.00 57.87
N ALA A 588 7.00 -19.94 56.55
CA ALA A 588 7.92 -20.79 55.78
C ALA A 588 9.25 -20.04 55.65
N GLY A 589 10.34 -20.69 56.12
CA GLY A 589 11.68 -20.13 56.10
C GLY A 589 12.19 -20.03 54.67
N VAL A 590 12.79 -18.88 54.38
CA VAL A 590 13.52 -18.56 53.12
C VAL A 590 14.82 -19.38 53.10
N PRO A 591 15.09 -20.19 52.02
CA PRO A 591 16.42 -20.75 51.84
C PRO A 591 17.37 -19.63 51.33
N GLY A 592 18.54 -19.54 51.95
CA GLY A 592 19.58 -18.58 51.58
C GLY A 592 20.14 -18.82 50.15
N PRO A 593 20.76 -17.80 49.56
CA PRO A 593 21.24 -17.88 48.18
C PRO A 593 22.45 -18.82 48.04
N VAL A 594 22.31 -19.76 47.11
CA VAL A 594 23.42 -20.63 46.68
C VAL A 594 24.23 -19.80 45.69
N THR A 595 25.47 -19.44 46.07
CA THR A 595 26.47 -18.85 45.19
C THR A 595 26.94 -19.90 44.20
N ALA A 596 26.42 -19.88 42.97
CA ALA A 596 27.03 -20.61 41.86
C ALA A 596 28.20 -19.77 41.33
N GLY A 597 29.42 -20.34 41.43
CA GLY A 597 30.62 -19.69 40.95
C GLY A 597 30.62 -19.58 39.42
N VAL A 598 30.94 -18.39 38.93
CA VAL A 598 31.14 -18.09 37.53
C VAL A 598 32.46 -18.72 37.08
N PRO A 599 32.50 -19.56 36.02
CA PRO A 599 33.76 -19.98 35.43
C PRO A 599 34.41 -18.79 34.70
N GLY A 600 35.67 -18.54 35.00
CA GLY A 600 36.46 -17.51 34.33
C GLY A 600 36.69 -17.79 32.84
N PRO A 601 37.01 -16.74 32.05
CA PRO A 601 37.19 -16.87 30.61
C PRO A 601 38.41 -17.73 30.26
N VAL A 602 38.17 -18.75 29.43
CA VAL A 602 39.26 -19.54 28.82
C VAL A 602 39.77 -18.73 27.63
N THR A 603 40.98 -18.23 27.73
CA THR A 603 41.73 -17.64 26.61
C THR A 603 42.15 -18.77 25.67
N ALA A 604 41.43 -18.95 24.57
CA ALA A 604 41.88 -19.75 23.44
C ALA A 604 42.85 -18.89 22.62
N GLY A 605 44.13 -19.34 22.58
CA GLY A 605 45.17 -18.69 21.79
C GLY A 605 44.89 -18.81 20.29
N VAL A 606 45.00 -17.68 19.58
CA VAL A 606 44.97 -17.59 18.12
C VAL A 606 46.31 -18.14 17.59
N PRO A 607 46.33 -19.10 16.67
CA PRO A 607 47.57 -19.46 15.98
C PRO A 607 47.92 -18.41 14.92
N GLU A 608 49.16 -17.98 14.90
CA GLU A 608 49.74 -17.13 13.84
C GLU A 608 49.70 -17.84 12.48
N PRO A 609 49.47 -17.11 11.37
CA PRO A 609 49.54 -17.69 10.04
C PRO A 609 50.98 -17.85 9.59
N ALA A 610 51.34 -19.06 9.25
CA ALA A 610 52.62 -19.40 8.64
C ALA A 610 52.72 -18.78 7.24
N ALA A 611 53.84 -18.09 6.98
CA ALA A 611 54.21 -17.57 5.68
C ALA A 611 54.46 -18.72 4.69
N GLY A 612 53.61 -18.82 3.67
CA GLY A 612 53.77 -19.71 2.53
C GLY A 612 53.81 -18.88 1.25
N GLY A 613 54.96 -18.97 0.56
CA GLY A 613 55.26 -18.14 -0.61
C GLY A 613 54.34 -18.41 -1.82
N LEU A 614 54.11 -17.35 -2.60
CA LEU A 614 53.47 -17.36 -3.90
C LEU A 614 54.36 -18.09 -4.93
N PRO A 615 53.80 -18.94 -5.79
CA PRO A 615 54.48 -19.34 -7.03
C PRO A 615 54.15 -18.37 -8.16
N ASP A 616 55.16 -18.08 -8.96
CA ASP A 616 55.11 -17.22 -10.16
C ASP A 616 54.15 -17.72 -11.25
N PRO A 617 53.62 -16.82 -12.11
CA PRO A 617 52.69 -17.18 -13.17
C PRO A 617 53.42 -17.81 -14.35
N VAL A 618 53.01 -19.00 -14.73
CA VAL A 618 53.41 -19.66 -15.97
C VAL A 618 52.65 -19.05 -17.15
N SER A 619 53.38 -18.45 -18.06
CA SER A 619 52.91 -17.98 -19.37
C SER A 619 52.61 -19.18 -20.28
N THR A 620 51.37 -19.31 -20.72
CA THR A 620 51.01 -20.13 -21.90
C THR A 620 50.33 -19.30 -22.92
N GLY A 621 50.92 -19.33 -24.13
CA GLY A 621 50.56 -18.47 -25.27
C GLY A 621 49.24 -18.75 -25.90
N LEU A 622 48.66 -17.68 -26.39
CA LEU A 622 47.49 -17.65 -27.27
C LEU A 622 47.89 -18.05 -28.70
N PRO A 623 47.07 -18.87 -29.41
CA PRO A 623 47.13 -18.89 -30.87
C PRO A 623 46.17 -17.86 -31.45
N GLY A 624 46.67 -17.13 -32.46
CA GLY A 624 45.95 -16.09 -33.17
C GLY A 624 44.80 -16.59 -34.05
N PRO A 625 43.90 -15.66 -34.47
CA PRO A 625 42.70 -16.00 -35.20
C PRO A 625 42.99 -16.19 -36.71
N ALA A 626 42.46 -17.29 -37.27
CA ALA A 626 42.43 -17.49 -38.73
C ALA A 626 41.24 -16.71 -39.32
N ALA A 627 41.53 -15.89 -40.30
CA ALA A 627 40.59 -15.20 -41.14
C ALA A 627 39.83 -16.21 -42.05
N ASN A 628 38.52 -16.17 -42.01
CA ASN A 628 37.69 -16.71 -43.11
C ASN A 628 36.54 -15.73 -43.45
N GLY A 629 36.45 -15.50 -44.76
CA GLY A 629 35.75 -14.42 -45.40
C GLY A 629 34.24 -14.51 -45.38
N LEU A 630 33.66 -13.32 -45.49
CA LEU A 630 32.25 -13.04 -45.72
C LEU A 630 31.85 -13.39 -47.19
N PRO A 631 30.69 -13.98 -47.42
CA PRO A 631 29.99 -13.85 -48.71
C PRO A 631 29.00 -12.68 -48.63
N GLY A 632 29.00 -11.87 -49.68
CA GLY A 632 28.15 -10.70 -49.83
C GLY A 632 26.67 -11.00 -50.09
N PRO A 633 25.81 -9.98 -50.02
CA PRO A 633 24.36 -10.13 -50.05
C PRO A 633 23.84 -10.42 -51.47
N VAL A 634 22.97 -11.44 -51.57
CA VAL A 634 22.21 -11.71 -52.79
C VAL A 634 20.91 -10.93 -52.77
N ALA A 635 20.74 -10.03 -53.74
CA ALA A 635 19.50 -9.35 -54.00
C ALA A 635 18.42 -10.31 -54.51
N SER A 636 17.31 -10.42 -53.82
CA SER A 636 16.11 -11.05 -54.34
C SER A 636 15.05 -10.00 -54.65
N THR A 637 14.73 -9.94 -55.93
CA THR A 637 13.69 -9.11 -56.55
C THR A 637 12.32 -9.67 -56.22
N VAL A 638 11.45 -8.82 -55.70
CA VAL A 638 10.00 -9.09 -55.47
C VAL A 638 9.27 -8.72 -56.78
N PRO A 639 8.40 -9.56 -57.33
CA PRO A 639 7.49 -9.16 -58.40
C PRO A 639 6.24 -8.50 -57.83
N GLY A 640 5.88 -7.32 -58.33
CA GLY A 640 4.66 -6.62 -57.99
C GLY A 640 3.39 -7.30 -58.55
N PRO A 641 2.26 -7.13 -57.89
CA PRO A 641 1.00 -7.60 -58.40
C PRO A 641 0.36 -6.67 -59.45
N ALA A 642 -0.21 -7.28 -60.45
CA ALA A 642 -0.89 -6.65 -61.59
C ALA A 642 -2.25 -6.05 -61.15
N ALA A 643 -2.54 -4.89 -61.71
CA ALA A 643 -3.82 -4.22 -61.63
C ALA A 643 -4.94 -5.06 -62.24
N GLY A 644 -6.00 -5.29 -61.45
CA GLY A 644 -7.28 -5.80 -61.91
C GLY A 644 -8.37 -4.80 -61.57
N THR A 645 -8.85 -4.09 -62.59
CA THR A 645 -10.00 -3.20 -62.55
C THR A 645 -11.27 -3.97 -62.41
N ALA A 646 -12.09 -3.65 -61.38
CA ALA A 646 -13.54 -3.88 -61.41
C ALA A 646 -14.24 -2.64 -60.80
N SER A 647 -14.91 -1.90 -61.68
CA SER A 647 -15.79 -0.79 -61.34
C SER A 647 -17.10 -1.30 -60.78
N GLY A 648 -17.48 -0.81 -59.62
CA GLY A 648 -18.82 -0.96 -59.05
C GLY A 648 -19.18 0.35 -58.34
N SER A 649 -19.84 1.21 -59.06
CA SER A 649 -20.35 2.51 -58.58
C SER A 649 -21.53 2.34 -57.64
N VAL A 650 -21.45 2.86 -56.43
CA VAL A 650 -22.59 3.17 -55.57
C VAL A 650 -22.59 4.67 -55.30
N PRO A 651 -23.74 5.37 -55.34
CA PRO A 651 -23.77 6.83 -55.46
C PRO A 651 -23.53 7.54 -54.14
N ALA A 652 -22.71 8.56 -54.19
CA ALA A 652 -22.55 9.57 -53.18
C ALA A 652 -23.81 10.45 -53.12
N GLN A 653 -24.45 10.50 -51.98
CA GLN A 653 -25.18 11.68 -51.48
C GLN A 653 -25.58 11.43 -50.02
N HIS A 654 -24.83 11.97 -49.08
CA HIS A 654 -25.45 12.68 -47.95
C HIS A 654 -24.47 13.72 -47.40
N ALA A 655 -25.07 14.84 -47.12
CA ALA A 655 -24.47 16.12 -46.84
C ALA A 655 -23.54 16.12 -45.59
N ALA A 656 -22.46 16.88 -45.69
CA ALA A 656 -21.63 17.31 -44.59
C ALA A 656 -22.46 17.98 -43.48
N HIS A 657 -22.46 17.38 -42.31
CA HIS A 657 -22.72 18.08 -41.06
C HIS A 657 -21.42 17.92 -40.23
N SER A 658 -20.72 19.02 -40.10
CA SER A 658 -19.67 19.20 -39.09
C SER A 658 -20.36 19.27 -37.72
N ALA A 659 -20.46 18.13 -37.02
CA ALA A 659 -20.75 18.07 -35.60
C ALA A 659 -19.53 17.47 -34.92
N GLY A 660 -19.07 18.13 -33.86
CA GLY A 660 -17.94 17.68 -33.07
C GLY A 660 -18.11 16.27 -32.53
N ALA A 661 -17.00 15.63 -32.18
CA ALA A 661 -16.85 14.24 -31.77
C ALA A 661 -17.55 13.87 -30.43
N ASP A 662 -18.69 14.48 -30.12
CA ASP A 662 -19.47 14.29 -28.88
C ASP A 662 -20.91 13.87 -29.20
N ALA A 663 -21.10 12.93 -30.12
CA ALA A 663 -22.39 12.41 -30.46
C ALA A 663 -22.76 11.24 -29.54
N GLY A 664 -23.23 11.50 -28.32
CA GLY A 664 -24.12 10.67 -27.50
C GLY A 664 -24.04 9.14 -27.66
N ILE A 665 -22.84 8.59 -27.84
CA ILE A 665 -22.62 7.15 -27.92
C ILE A 665 -22.61 6.63 -26.49
N ASP A 666 -23.62 5.83 -26.14
CA ASP A 666 -23.66 5.10 -24.87
C ASP A 666 -22.93 3.77 -25.02
N PRO A 667 -21.72 3.61 -24.44
CA PRO A 667 -20.98 2.36 -24.52
C PRO A 667 -21.73 1.19 -23.87
N ALA A 668 -22.66 1.42 -22.96
CA ALA A 668 -23.44 0.36 -22.33
C ALA A 668 -24.47 -0.26 -23.29
N ALA A 669 -24.86 0.47 -24.33
CA ALA A 669 -25.74 -0.03 -25.38
C ALA A 669 -25.03 -0.82 -26.47
N VAL A 670 -23.69 -0.87 -26.45
CA VAL A 670 -22.87 -1.65 -27.38
C VAL A 670 -22.77 -3.10 -26.87
N PRO A 671 -22.88 -4.13 -27.74
CA PRO A 671 -22.62 -5.51 -27.35
C PRO A 671 -21.26 -5.68 -26.63
N ALA A 672 -21.18 -6.60 -25.67
CA ALA A 672 -20.08 -6.69 -24.70
C ALA A 672 -18.70 -6.82 -25.39
N GLU A 673 -18.63 -7.59 -26.47
CA GLU A 673 -17.45 -7.88 -27.28
C GLU A 673 -16.84 -6.62 -27.95
N TYR A 674 -17.66 -5.65 -28.34
CA TYR A 674 -17.19 -4.42 -29.03
C TYR A 674 -17.01 -3.22 -28.11
N ARG A 675 -17.46 -3.28 -26.84
CA ARG A 675 -17.43 -2.13 -25.88
C ARG A 675 -16.04 -1.56 -25.72
N ARG A 676 -15.04 -2.41 -25.71
CA ARG A 676 -13.65 -2.00 -25.51
C ARG A 676 -13.13 -1.15 -26.66
N MET A 677 -13.34 -1.62 -27.90
CA MET A 677 -12.94 -0.92 -29.11
C MET A 677 -13.63 0.44 -29.22
N VAL A 678 -14.95 0.49 -28.97
CA VAL A 678 -15.73 1.73 -28.97
C VAL A 678 -15.24 2.70 -27.90
N LYS A 679 -14.92 2.23 -26.69
CA LYS A 679 -14.33 3.05 -25.63
C LYS A 679 -12.96 3.60 -26.06
N LYS A 680 -12.12 2.81 -26.73
CA LYS A 680 -10.81 3.24 -27.27
C LYS A 680 -10.98 4.32 -28.34
N ALA A 681 -11.94 4.15 -29.26
CA ALA A 681 -12.25 5.13 -30.30
C ALA A 681 -12.76 6.46 -29.70
N LEU A 682 -13.65 6.40 -28.71
CA LEU A 682 -14.15 7.58 -28.01
C LEU A 682 -13.04 8.34 -27.25
N ARG A 683 -12.08 7.64 -26.66
CA ARG A 683 -10.93 8.25 -26.00
C ARG A 683 -10.05 8.98 -27.02
N ALA A 684 -9.71 8.33 -28.13
CA ALA A 684 -8.91 8.94 -29.20
C ALA A 684 -9.60 10.20 -29.77
N GLY A 685 -10.95 10.23 -29.77
CA GLY A 685 -11.72 11.38 -30.21
C GLY A 685 -11.69 12.58 -29.27
N ARG A 686 -11.52 12.37 -27.96
CA ARG A 686 -11.55 13.43 -26.93
C ARG A 686 -10.27 14.28 -26.89
N ASP A 687 -9.14 13.72 -27.23
CA ASP A 687 -7.84 14.45 -27.22
C ASP A 687 -7.76 15.51 -28.34
N GLY A 688 -8.85 15.75 -29.07
CA GLY A 688 -8.97 16.80 -30.09
C GLY A 688 -8.14 16.55 -31.35
N GLN A 689 -7.59 15.34 -31.51
CA GLN A 689 -6.72 14.93 -32.61
C GLN A 689 -7.23 13.69 -33.35
N ALA A 690 -8.47 13.25 -33.11
CA ALA A 690 -8.98 12.06 -33.82
C ALA A 690 -8.92 12.26 -35.35
N PRO A 691 -8.36 11.32 -36.09
CA PRO A 691 -8.44 11.32 -37.54
C PRO A 691 -9.91 11.37 -37.99
N PRO A 692 -10.24 12.12 -39.06
CA PRO A 692 -11.61 12.12 -39.59
C PRO A 692 -12.13 10.73 -39.96
N ALA A 693 -11.24 9.81 -40.32
CA ALA A 693 -11.53 8.42 -40.63
C ALA A 693 -12.02 7.66 -39.38
N LEU A 694 -11.34 7.79 -38.25
CA LEU A 694 -11.74 7.21 -36.97
C LEU A 694 -13.14 7.67 -36.51
N THR A 695 -13.39 8.98 -36.63
CA THR A 695 -14.72 9.56 -36.28
C THR A 695 -15.82 9.02 -37.17
N ALA A 696 -15.54 8.82 -38.48
CA ALA A 696 -16.49 8.27 -39.41
C ALA A 696 -16.75 6.77 -39.17
N ALA A 697 -15.70 5.97 -38.87
CA ALA A 697 -15.81 4.56 -38.54
C ALA A 697 -16.61 4.34 -37.27
N LEU A 698 -16.33 5.10 -36.21
CA LEU A 698 -17.05 5.05 -34.95
C LEU A 698 -18.53 5.42 -35.13
N GLY A 699 -18.83 6.44 -35.93
CA GLY A 699 -20.22 6.82 -36.28
C GLY A 699 -20.98 5.72 -37.01
N ALA A 700 -20.32 5.07 -38.00
CA ALA A 700 -20.91 3.97 -38.76
C ALA A 700 -21.21 2.76 -37.88
N PHE A 701 -20.26 2.38 -37.03
CA PHE A 701 -20.43 1.31 -36.06
C PHE A 701 -21.61 1.58 -35.12
N TRP A 702 -21.67 2.79 -34.55
CA TRP A 702 -22.75 3.19 -33.64
C TRP A 702 -24.10 3.22 -34.30
N ASP A 703 -24.19 3.65 -35.54
CA ASP A 703 -25.46 3.65 -36.30
C ASP A 703 -25.95 2.22 -36.58
N ALA A 704 -25.02 1.26 -36.81
CA ALA A 704 -25.32 -0.16 -36.96
C ALA A 704 -25.83 -0.78 -35.66
N VAL A 705 -25.18 -0.49 -34.53
CA VAL A 705 -25.65 -0.93 -33.19
C VAL A 705 -27.05 -0.45 -32.92
N ARG A 706 -27.35 0.84 -33.18
CA ARG A 706 -28.68 1.42 -32.98
C ARG A 706 -29.72 0.84 -33.93
N ALA A 707 -29.35 0.42 -35.12
CA ALA A 707 -30.22 -0.21 -36.08
C ALA A 707 -30.48 -1.68 -35.74
N GLY A 708 -29.78 -2.28 -34.77
CA GLY A 708 -29.89 -3.70 -34.43
C GLY A 708 -29.33 -4.61 -35.51
N ALA A 709 -28.17 -4.23 -36.09
CA ALA A 709 -27.48 -5.00 -37.10
C ALA A 709 -27.08 -6.41 -36.54
N ASP A 710 -26.93 -7.37 -37.42
CA ASP A 710 -26.45 -8.70 -37.05
C ASP A 710 -24.95 -8.71 -36.72
N GLU A 711 -24.49 -9.78 -36.08
CA GLU A 711 -23.14 -9.95 -35.59
C GLU A 711 -22.11 -9.84 -36.73
N ASP A 712 -22.36 -10.48 -37.90
CA ASP A 712 -21.49 -10.41 -39.08
C ASP A 712 -21.28 -8.95 -39.57
N THR A 713 -22.31 -8.13 -39.53
CA THR A 713 -22.25 -6.70 -39.92
C THR A 713 -21.48 -5.89 -38.88
N LEU A 714 -21.66 -6.19 -37.59
CA LEU A 714 -20.96 -5.51 -36.51
C LEU A 714 -19.48 -5.88 -36.52
N ASP A 715 -19.12 -7.12 -36.81
CA ASP A 715 -17.73 -7.57 -36.96
C ASP A 715 -17.02 -6.85 -38.11
N GLU A 716 -17.64 -6.74 -39.29
CA GLU A 716 -17.07 -6.00 -40.43
C GLU A 716 -16.83 -4.51 -40.10
N LEU A 717 -17.72 -3.89 -39.34
CA LEU A 717 -17.58 -2.48 -38.96
C LEU A 717 -16.60 -2.31 -37.79
N ALA A 718 -16.47 -3.32 -36.93
CA ALA A 718 -15.50 -3.36 -35.88
C ALA A 718 -14.08 -3.45 -36.43
N ASP A 719 -13.84 -4.31 -37.42
CA ASP A 719 -12.56 -4.40 -38.11
C ASP A 719 -12.15 -3.05 -38.75
N VAL A 720 -13.10 -2.36 -39.40
CA VAL A 720 -12.86 -1.00 -39.95
C VAL A 720 -12.53 0.01 -38.86
N LEU A 721 -13.20 -0.07 -37.72
CA LEU A 721 -12.95 0.83 -36.59
C LEU A 721 -11.60 0.52 -35.90
N GLU A 722 -11.21 -0.75 -35.87
CA GLU A 722 -9.93 -1.18 -35.30
C GLU A 722 -8.75 -0.77 -36.19
N ASP A 723 -8.90 -0.84 -37.52
CA ASP A 723 -7.88 -0.37 -38.48
C ASP A 723 -7.63 1.16 -38.39
N GLU A 724 -8.60 1.94 -37.91
CA GLU A 724 -8.50 3.39 -37.75
C GLU A 724 -8.07 3.83 -36.35
N LEU A 725 -7.98 2.89 -35.40
CA LEU A 725 -7.58 3.09 -34.00
C LEU A 725 -6.08 2.94 -33.78
#